data_50b25f6b46509b3c20d19a2cf22da5ef
#
_entry.id   50b25f6b46509b3c20d19a2cf22da5ef
#
_cell.length_a   1.000
_cell.length_b   1.000
_cell.length_c   1.000
_cell.angle_alpha   90.00
_cell.angle_beta   90.00
_cell.angle_gamma   90.00
#
_symmetry.space_group_name_H-M   'P 1'
#
loop_
_entity.id
_entity.type
_entity.pdbx_description
1 polymer ?
#
loop_
_entity_poly.entity_id
_entity_poly.type
_entity_poly.pdbx_seq_one_letter_code
_entity_poly.pdbx_strand_id
1 'polypeptide(L)'
;LRTDEELLEELRRVWEYPEHSKLVVIGKIEQISTREGRAFNVVNEIRNPYNGTFLKYPESTQKTHHTIYLGNIPNKLINEGVREGSWILFEAELAPQEERRKRDNLYELNVIANTASPLSEIPKGISQAFASDSGDFVEEWVIDALRKSHEENVLREVNQKKTDLEAENELHLQSIEQLGVEKKQIEESIAWLNNRLENTKSDSEDLQKQLEQLRTSKELEVVSYDREIIKRENKLLKLNRFIEQKTELLTKLELLDLPEEGLAATSPSERAGHEFSEVFGSDVNAAVAYIQVYLKEKGIYYSRNVLETFYALLMSNDLIILAGDSGSGKTNLVKSFADAIGGKSVIVPVKPNWTSSEDLIGYYNPLEKKYLSTQFLDAIIEASKHPEIPYLICLDEMNLARVEYYFADFLSLLEERESQPELRLYSEAESAHLVSECRMFLSLVDEATSNSESINSFVDILKNEELNEKLHKLCGFQDGSSLLKYHSQLRKNLGSYLSTPSSLVIPPNVRFIGAINVDETTHYLSPKILDRAHIIKFSSSLLSKWDDIEAEFEDTELDINLPVILSPAELNFRTSYPRFDREDKLVKSLLFIAEEYLEPLGIEFGLRSVRQAREFAKHAEKFEASYEQILNSLVLHKILPKMMFDGEKELDEDYAKKELLSEFRDYLGSELDSLRNLKGIDYSVAELDRVIANAKANDWVVNYWPR
;
A
#
# COMPACT_ATOMS: atom_id res chain seq x y z
N LEU A 1 8.86 9.12 52.21
CA LEU A 1 7.99 8.00 51.83
C LEU A 1 8.90 6.98 51.19
N ARG A 2 9.08 5.83 51.85
CA ARG A 2 9.90 4.70 51.33
C ARG A 2 9.19 4.13 50.07
N THR A 3 9.95 3.74 49.08
CA THR A 3 9.43 3.07 47.88
C THR A 3 9.10 1.60 48.21
N ASP A 4 8.28 0.95 47.39
CA ASP A 4 7.94 -0.47 47.56
C ASP A 4 9.18 -1.35 47.41
N GLU A 5 10.14 -0.94 46.60
CA GLU A 5 11.42 -1.64 46.43
C GLU A 5 12.30 -1.54 47.69
N GLU A 6 12.36 -0.40 48.35
CA GLU A 6 13.07 -0.18 49.59
C GLU A 6 12.46 -1.02 50.73
N LEU A 7 11.13 -1.12 50.77
CA LEU A 7 10.43 -1.97 51.78
C LEU A 7 10.69 -3.47 51.57
N LEU A 8 10.73 -3.93 50.33
CA LEU A 8 11.04 -5.32 50.02
C LEU A 8 12.50 -5.66 50.33
N GLU A 9 13.45 -4.77 50.05
CA GLU A 9 14.85 -5.00 50.41
C GLU A 9 15.06 -5.02 51.92
N GLU A 10 14.33 -4.18 52.67
CA GLU A 10 14.36 -4.23 54.14
C GLU A 10 13.77 -5.53 54.66
N LEU A 11 12.68 -6.04 54.11
CA LEU A 11 12.13 -7.35 54.46
C LEU A 11 13.12 -8.46 54.18
N ARG A 12 13.77 -8.47 53.02
CA ARG A 12 14.80 -9.48 52.71
C ARG A 12 15.93 -9.47 53.70
N ARG A 13 16.39 -8.30 54.05
CA ARG A 13 17.48 -8.14 55.05
C ARG A 13 17.04 -8.65 56.46
N VAL A 14 15.85 -8.29 56.91
CA VAL A 14 15.35 -8.70 58.24
C VAL A 14 15.03 -10.17 58.28
N TRP A 15 14.59 -10.74 57.17
CA TRP A 15 14.21 -12.12 57.03
C TRP A 15 15.37 -13.02 56.56
N GLU A 16 16.57 -12.48 56.44
CA GLU A 16 17.78 -13.19 55.99
C GLU A 16 17.65 -13.87 54.63
N TYR A 17 17.00 -13.17 53.69
CA TYR A 17 16.95 -13.59 52.29
C TYR A 17 18.13 -13.03 51.48
N PRO A 18 18.58 -13.77 50.43
CA PRO A 18 19.57 -13.24 49.52
C PRO A 18 19.08 -11.95 48.83
N GLU A 19 19.99 -11.02 48.53
CA GLU A 19 19.67 -9.79 47.83
C GLU A 19 18.99 -10.08 46.48
N HIS A 20 17.95 -9.31 46.16
CA HIS A 20 17.12 -9.45 44.94
C HIS A 20 16.43 -10.82 44.77
N SER A 21 16.43 -11.69 45.80
CA SER A 21 15.69 -12.94 45.73
C SER A 21 14.18 -12.75 45.84
N LYS A 22 13.42 -13.71 45.31
CA LYS A 22 11.98 -13.74 45.54
C LYS A 22 11.68 -14.07 47.00
N LEU A 23 10.62 -13.47 47.55
CA LEU A 23 10.17 -13.78 48.91
C LEU A 23 9.33 -15.05 48.87
N VAL A 24 9.98 -16.20 48.98
CA VAL A 24 9.34 -17.51 49.05
C VAL A 24 9.14 -17.89 50.51
N VAL A 25 7.93 -18.13 50.94
CA VAL A 25 7.57 -18.33 52.35
C VAL A 25 6.87 -19.68 52.53
N ILE A 26 7.12 -20.36 53.65
CA ILE A 26 6.35 -21.51 54.11
C ILE A 26 5.41 -21.05 55.23
N GLY A 27 4.18 -21.50 55.21
CA GLY A 27 3.25 -21.20 56.30
C GLY A 27 1.99 -22.05 56.26
N LYS A 28 1.21 -21.96 57.34
CA LYS A 28 0.00 -22.76 57.56
C LYS A 28 -1.24 -21.92 57.27
N ILE A 29 -2.19 -22.46 56.50
CA ILE A 29 -3.45 -21.78 56.21
C ILE A 29 -4.36 -21.76 57.44
N GLU A 30 -4.85 -20.58 57.77
CA GLU A 30 -5.83 -20.37 58.83
C GLU A 30 -6.96 -19.48 58.33
N GLN A 31 -8.19 -19.80 58.72
CA GLN A 31 -9.35 -18.99 58.43
C GLN A 31 -9.63 -18.00 59.55
N ILE A 32 -9.67 -16.72 59.22
CA ILE A 32 -9.98 -15.64 60.14
C ILE A 32 -11.31 -15.01 59.77
N SER A 33 -12.16 -14.75 60.75
CA SER A 33 -13.43 -14.06 60.53
C SER A 33 -13.36 -12.62 61.05
N THR A 34 -13.84 -11.68 60.25
CA THR A 34 -13.98 -10.27 60.69
C THR A 34 -15.14 -10.13 61.70
N ARG A 35 -15.16 -9.02 62.43
CA ARG A 35 -16.27 -8.67 63.30
C ARG A 35 -17.61 -8.57 62.59
N GLU A 36 -17.59 -8.40 61.26
CA GLU A 36 -18.78 -8.33 60.38
C GLU A 36 -19.18 -9.68 59.79
N GLY A 37 -18.54 -10.78 60.22
CA GLY A 37 -18.90 -12.16 59.80
C GLY A 37 -18.35 -12.58 58.43
N ARG A 38 -17.47 -11.82 57.80
CA ARG A 38 -16.78 -12.22 56.56
C ARG A 38 -15.55 -13.07 56.92
N ALA A 39 -15.47 -14.28 56.41
CA ALA A 39 -14.33 -15.17 56.55
C ALA A 39 -13.37 -15.01 55.38
N PHE A 40 -12.08 -15.01 55.66
CA PHE A 40 -11.02 -15.04 54.64
C PHE A 40 -9.83 -15.84 55.18
N ASN A 41 -8.99 -16.37 54.30
CA ASN A 41 -7.85 -17.16 54.73
C ASN A 41 -6.59 -16.28 54.76
N VAL A 42 -5.77 -16.57 55.75
CA VAL A 42 -4.42 -16.03 55.91
C VAL A 42 -3.45 -17.18 56.04
N VAL A 43 -2.20 -16.92 55.82
CA VAL A 43 -1.13 -17.86 56.13
C VAL A 43 -0.43 -17.37 57.40
N ASN A 44 -0.49 -18.16 58.42
CA ASN A 44 0.18 -17.92 59.68
C ASN A 44 1.41 -18.85 59.87
N GLU A 45 2.08 -18.76 61.01
CA GLU A 45 3.28 -19.52 61.33
C GLU A 45 4.32 -19.44 60.20
N ILE A 46 4.46 -18.26 59.62
CA ILE A 46 5.32 -18.06 58.45
C ILE A 46 6.79 -18.25 58.76
N ARG A 47 7.47 -19.02 57.92
CA ARG A 47 8.88 -19.39 58.10
C ARG A 47 9.67 -19.14 56.80
N ASN A 48 10.95 -18.83 57.01
CA ASN A 48 11.91 -18.77 55.93
C ASN A 48 12.25 -20.19 55.42
N PRO A 49 12.03 -20.52 54.15
CA PRO A 49 12.28 -21.85 53.62
C PRO A 49 13.77 -22.21 53.54
N TYR A 50 14.67 -21.24 53.69
CA TYR A 50 16.13 -21.48 53.60
C TYR A 50 16.74 -21.89 54.96
N ASN A 51 16.24 -21.33 56.06
CA ASN A 51 16.80 -21.53 57.39
C ASN A 51 15.77 -21.97 58.46
N GLY A 52 14.48 -22.05 58.11
CA GLY A 52 13.40 -22.47 58.99
C GLY A 52 12.98 -21.46 60.07
N THR A 53 13.57 -20.28 60.12
CA THR A 53 13.29 -19.27 61.14
C THR A 53 11.89 -18.68 60.99
N PHE A 54 11.25 -18.33 62.10
CA PHE A 54 9.98 -17.61 62.08
C PHE A 54 10.15 -16.22 61.55
N LEU A 55 9.32 -15.84 60.60
CA LEU A 55 9.34 -14.55 59.95
C LEU A 55 8.43 -13.57 60.72
N LYS A 56 8.98 -12.40 61.05
CA LYS A 56 8.27 -11.33 61.75
C LYS A 56 8.42 -10.05 60.97
N TYR A 57 7.32 -9.28 60.80
CA TYR A 57 7.39 -7.99 60.16
C TYR A 57 8.26 -7.01 60.96
N PRO A 58 9.07 -6.18 60.31
CA PRO A 58 9.80 -5.10 60.94
C PRO A 58 8.80 -4.09 61.60
N GLU A 59 9.21 -3.46 62.69
CA GLU A 59 8.45 -2.36 63.34
C GLU A 59 7.04 -2.70 63.88
N SER A 60 6.70 -3.99 64.02
CA SER A 60 5.42 -4.40 64.62
C SER A 60 5.36 -4.08 66.10
N THR A 61 4.76 -2.92 66.46
CA THR A 61 4.64 -2.44 67.88
C THR A 61 3.39 -2.92 68.61
N GLN A 62 2.48 -3.54 67.94
CA GLN A 62 1.26 -4.12 68.51
C GLN A 62 1.08 -5.57 68.10
N LYS A 63 0.24 -6.35 68.84
CA LYS A 63 -0.18 -7.74 68.63
C LYS A 63 -0.72 -8.02 67.23
N THR A 64 -0.01 -7.60 66.21
CA THR A 64 -0.29 -7.92 64.85
C THR A 64 0.11 -9.36 64.60
N HIS A 65 -0.83 -10.15 64.16
CA HIS A 65 -0.55 -11.50 63.72
C HIS A 65 0.44 -11.41 62.53
N HIS A 66 1.59 -12.07 62.69
CA HIS A 66 2.56 -12.15 61.60
C HIS A 66 2.01 -13.12 60.53
N THR A 67 1.05 -12.63 59.76
CA THR A 67 0.31 -13.40 58.76
C THR A 67 0.45 -12.78 57.39
N ILE A 68 0.29 -13.60 56.37
CA ILE A 68 0.25 -13.14 54.98
C ILE A 68 -1.16 -13.41 54.43
N TYR A 69 -1.74 -12.44 53.75
CA TYR A 69 -3.11 -12.53 53.23
C TYR A 69 -3.19 -13.47 52.02
N LEU A 70 -4.11 -14.45 52.07
CA LEU A 70 -4.37 -15.40 50.99
C LEU A 70 -5.72 -15.16 50.30
N GLY A 71 -6.72 -14.67 51.02
CA GLY A 71 -8.08 -14.52 50.51
C GLY A 71 -8.82 -15.85 50.42
N ASN A 72 -9.18 -16.25 49.20
CA ASN A 72 -9.76 -17.58 48.97
C ASN A 72 -8.66 -18.56 48.58
N ILE A 73 -8.77 -19.80 49.08
CA ILE A 73 -7.84 -20.87 48.69
C ILE A 73 -8.02 -21.11 47.16
N PRO A 74 -6.96 -21.01 46.34
CA PRO A 74 -7.06 -21.25 44.90
C PRO A 74 -7.60 -22.65 44.57
N ASN A 75 -8.44 -22.78 43.58
CA ASN A 75 -9.04 -24.06 43.18
C ASN A 75 -7.98 -25.12 42.86
N LYS A 76 -6.82 -24.74 42.38
CA LYS A 76 -5.68 -25.65 42.17
C LYS A 76 -5.27 -26.34 43.48
N LEU A 77 -5.08 -25.56 44.54
CA LEU A 77 -4.70 -26.07 45.84
C LEU A 77 -5.80 -26.94 46.48
N ILE A 78 -7.07 -26.57 46.29
CA ILE A 78 -8.21 -27.38 46.75
C ILE A 78 -8.22 -28.75 46.07
N ASN A 79 -7.94 -28.81 44.78
CA ASN A 79 -7.84 -30.04 44.00
C ASN A 79 -6.65 -30.91 44.44
N GLU A 80 -5.59 -30.30 44.93
CA GLU A 80 -4.41 -30.96 45.52
C GLU A 80 -4.60 -31.35 47.01
N GLY A 81 -5.83 -31.19 47.54
CA GLY A 81 -6.18 -31.60 48.89
C GLY A 81 -5.85 -30.58 49.98
N VAL A 82 -5.43 -29.40 49.66
CA VAL A 82 -5.11 -28.33 50.62
C VAL A 82 -6.41 -27.77 51.24
N ARG A 83 -6.42 -27.72 52.58
CA ARG A 83 -7.54 -27.19 53.36
C ARG A 83 -6.99 -26.28 54.46
N GLU A 84 -7.89 -25.73 55.28
CA GLU A 84 -7.50 -25.07 56.52
C GLU A 84 -6.62 -26.00 57.38
N GLY A 85 -5.54 -25.46 57.88
CA GLY A 85 -4.53 -26.22 58.63
C GLY A 85 -3.42 -26.84 57.77
N SER A 86 -3.53 -26.79 56.44
CA SER A 86 -2.48 -27.29 55.54
C SER A 86 -1.30 -26.33 55.44
N TRP A 87 -0.11 -26.89 55.31
CA TRP A 87 1.11 -26.14 55.05
C TRP A 87 1.30 -25.92 53.55
N ILE A 88 1.66 -24.69 53.16
CA ILE A 88 1.94 -24.34 51.79
C ILE A 88 3.25 -23.58 51.65
N LEU A 89 3.87 -23.73 50.49
CA LEU A 89 5.01 -22.96 50.01
C LEU A 89 4.51 -22.00 48.94
N PHE A 90 4.87 -20.73 49.02
CA PHE A 90 4.38 -19.70 48.08
C PHE A 90 5.34 -18.52 47.98
N GLU A 91 5.22 -17.74 46.89
CA GLU A 91 5.85 -16.45 46.81
C GLU A 91 4.90 -15.37 47.37
N ALA A 92 5.47 -14.40 48.03
CA ALA A 92 4.73 -13.28 48.61
C ALA A 92 5.13 -11.96 47.96
N GLU A 93 4.16 -11.07 47.79
CA GLU A 93 4.34 -9.71 47.29
C GLU A 93 3.75 -8.68 48.26
N LEU A 94 4.22 -7.41 48.16
CA LEU A 94 3.63 -6.34 48.97
C LEU A 94 2.18 -6.11 48.60
N ALA A 95 1.32 -6.03 49.59
CA ALA A 95 -0.07 -5.64 49.39
C ALA A 95 -0.18 -4.22 48.83
N PRO A 96 -1.24 -3.90 48.06
CA PRO A 96 -1.47 -2.54 47.58
C PRO A 96 -1.38 -1.49 48.66
N GLN A 97 -0.85 -0.32 48.37
CA GLN A 97 -0.58 0.74 49.37
C GLN A 97 -1.82 1.15 50.18
N GLU A 98 -3.02 1.09 49.56
CA GLU A 98 -4.28 1.38 50.27
C GLU A 98 -4.61 0.31 51.33
N GLU A 99 -4.30 -0.95 51.09
CA GLU A 99 -4.52 -2.05 52.02
C GLU A 99 -3.52 -2.02 53.17
N ARG A 100 -2.26 -1.75 52.88
CA ARG A 100 -1.20 -1.54 53.88
C ARG A 100 -1.53 -0.40 54.85
N ARG A 101 -2.09 0.71 54.35
CA ARG A 101 -2.56 1.82 55.18
C ARG A 101 -3.77 1.48 56.06
N LYS A 102 -4.72 0.70 55.51
CA LYS A 102 -5.91 0.26 56.27
C LYS A 102 -5.56 -0.68 57.41
N ARG A 103 -4.50 -1.45 57.29
CA ARG A 103 -4.04 -2.44 58.27
C ARG A 103 -2.92 -1.93 59.18
N ASP A 104 -2.54 -0.65 58.98
CA ASP A 104 -1.44 0.00 59.71
C ASP A 104 -0.12 -0.80 59.73
N ASN A 105 0.13 -1.50 58.60
CA ASN A 105 1.34 -2.31 58.40
C ASN A 105 1.95 -2.00 57.07
N LEU A 106 3.09 -1.30 57.04
CA LEU A 106 3.79 -0.92 55.79
C LEU A 106 4.33 -2.11 55.01
N TYR A 107 4.59 -3.20 55.67
CA TYR A 107 5.20 -4.44 55.13
C TYR A 107 4.18 -5.53 54.85
N GLU A 108 2.88 -5.26 54.96
CA GLU A 108 1.84 -6.27 54.71
C GLU A 108 2.03 -6.96 53.36
N LEU A 109 1.95 -8.25 53.36
CA LEU A 109 2.15 -9.10 52.19
C LEU A 109 0.87 -9.83 51.80
N ASN A 110 0.76 -10.13 50.51
CA ASN A 110 -0.23 -11.01 49.92
C ASN A 110 0.44 -12.24 49.33
N VAL A 111 -0.25 -13.38 49.35
CA VAL A 111 0.18 -14.60 48.67
C VAL A 111 -0.03 -14.43 47.17
N ILE A 112 0.98 -14.71 46.36
CA ILE A 112 0.82 -14.83 44.90
C ILE A 112 0.18 -16.19 44.61
N ALA A 113 -1.12 -16.23 44.43
CA ALA A 113 -1.96 -17.42 44.41
C ALA A 113 -1.52 -18.52 43.43
N ASN A 114 -0.94 -18.13 42.28
CA ASN A 114 -0.47 -19.07 41.26
C ASN A 114 0.88 -19.73 41.60
N THR A 115 1.61 -19.22 42.56
CA THR A 115 2.90 -19.79 43.04
C THR A 115 2.75 -20.76 44.21
N ALA A 116 1.58 -20.75 44.84
CA ALA A 116 1.33 -21.58 46.01
C ALA A 116 1.23 -23.05 45.62
N SER A 117 1.91 -23.89 46.41
CA SER A 117 1.90 -25.35 46.30
C SER A 117 1.82 -25.99 47.69
N PRO A 118 1.20 -27.19 47.82
CA PRO A 118 1.19 -27.91 49.09
C PRO A 118 2.61 -28.32 49.48
N LEU A 119 2.90 -28.26 50.76
CA LEU A 119 4.18 -28.72 51.28
C LEU A 119 4.10 -30.23 51.50
N SER A 120 4.29 -31.02 50.43
CA SER A 120 4.19 -32.50 50.45
C SER A 120 5.49 -33.17 50.87
N GLU A 121 6.63 -32.52 50.65
CA GLU A 121 7.95 -33.00 51.06
C GLU A 121 8.76 -31.85 51.65
N ILE A 122 9.48 -32.11 52.74
CA ILE A 122 10.38 -31.11 53.33
C ILE A 122 11.64 -31.06 52.48
N PRO A 123 12.01 -29.93 51.88
CA PRO A 123 13.26 -29.80 51.14
C PRO A 123 14.47 -30.18 52.06
N LYS A 124 15.40 -30.97 51.53
CA LYS A 124 16.53 -31.54 52.29
C LYS A 124 17.35 -30.53 53.12
N GLY A 125 17.40 -29.25 52.70
CA GLY A 125 18.08 -28.18 53.44
C GLY A 125 17.29 -27.61 54.62
N ILE A 126 15.97 -27.78 54.65
CA ILE A 126 15.07 -27.24 55.66
C ILE A 126 14.90 -28.22 56.82
N SER A 127 15.00 -29.52 56.59
CA SER A 127 14.84 -30.57 57.65
C SER A 127 15.84 -30.43 58.81
N GLN A 128 17.07 -29.97 58.51
CA GLN A 128 18.07 -29.74 59.57
C GLN A 128 17.78 -28.44 60.34
N ALA A 129 17.25 -27.43 59.76
CA ALA A 129 16.90 -26.17 60.42
C ALA A 129 15.67 -26.34 61.36
N PHE A 130 14.69 -27.15 60.95
CA PHE A 130 13.54 -27.48 61.76
C PHE A 130 13.93 -28.33 62.98
N ALA A 131 14.96 -29.15 62.86
CA ALA A 131 15.45 -30.02 63.97
C ALA A 131 16.29 -29.24 65.01
N SER A 132 16.79 -28.04 64.65
CA SER A 132 17.63 -27.24 65.55
C SER A 132 16.86 -26.24 66.45
N ASP A 133 15.61 -25.94 66.08
CA ASP A 133 14.79 -24.97 66.78
C ASP A 133 13.96 -25.67 67.83
N SER A 134 14.28 -25.46 69.11
CA SER A 134 13.74 -26.17 70.27
C SER A 134 12.31 -25.76 70.65
N GLY A 135 11.37 -25.85 69.70
CA GLY A 135 9.97 -25.59 69.96
C GLY A 135 9.07 -26.79 69.70
N ASP A 136 8.06 -26.99 70.52
CA ASP A 136 7.05 -28.08 70.45
C ASP A 136 6.42 -28.28 69.05
N PHE A 137 6.49 -27.24 68.20
CA PHE A 137 5.96 -27.26 66.85
C PHE A 137 6.74 -28.17 65.87
N VAL A 138 8.05 -28.24 66.02
CA VAL A 138 8.91 -29.05 65.12
C VAL A 138 8.82 -30.52 65.37
N GLU A 139 8.71 -30.95 66.65
CA GLU A 139 8.60 -32.32 67.00
C GLU A 139 7.31 -32.96 66.51
N GLU A 140 6.17 -32.35 66.71
CA GLU A 140 4.87 -32.93 66.36
C GLU A 140 4.70 -33.05 64.82
N TRP A 141 5.09 -32.12 64.08
CA TRP A 141 4.90 -32.13 62.64
C TRP A 141 5.94 -32.96 61.86
N VAL A 142 7.20 -32.91 62.26
CA VAL A 142 8.27 -33.78 61.70
C VAL A 142 8.08 -35.19 62.01
N ILE A 143 7.67 -35.50 63.26
CA ILE A 143 7.37 -36.86 63.72
C ILE A 143 6.14 -37.45 63.02
N ASP A 144 5.09 -36.65 62.80
CA ASP A 144 3.90 -37.09 62.06
C ASP A 144 4.16 -37.24 60.54
N ALA A 145 4.97 -36.40 59.93
CA ALA A 145 5.42 -36.54 58.56
C ALA A 145 6.37 -37.76 58.37
N LEU A 146 7.28 -37.99 59.31
CA LEU A 146 8.19 -39.13 59.27
C LEU A 146 7.47 -40.43 59.56
N ARG A 147 6.50 -40.43 60.46
CA ARG A 147 5.68 -41.61 60.78
C ARG A 147 4.80 -42.04 59.63
N LYS A 148 4.10 -41.10 59.00
CA LYS A 148 3.32 -41.33 57.75
C LYS A 148 4.19 -41.83 56.62
N SER A 149 5.37 -41.27 56.47
CA SER A 149 6.33 -41.66 55.42
C SER A 149 6.89 -43.08 55.66
N HIS A 150 7.12 -43.43 56.89
CA HIS A 150 7.76 -44.76 57.21
C HIS A 150 6.76 -45.90 57.24
N GLU A 151 5.58 -45.73 57.83
CA GLU A 151 4.53 -46.76 57.88
C GLU A 151 3.92 -47.05 56.48
N GLU A 152 3.77 -46.05 55.62
CA GLU A 152 3.29 -46.27 54.26
C GLU A 152 4.34 -46.85 53.29
N ASN A 153 5.62 -46.54 53.50
CA ASN A 153 6.68 -47.03 52.61
C ASN A 153 7.08 -48.50 52.83
N VAL A 154 7.14 -48.95 54.06
CA VAL A 154 7.62 -50.38 54.39
C VAL A 154 6.57 -51.43 54.02
N LEU A 155 5.27 -51.11 54.10
CA LEU A 155 4.21 -52.02 53.68
C LEU A 155 3.96 -52.07 52.21
N ARG A 156 4.20 -50.93 51.50
CA ARG A 156 4.05 -50.85 50.04
C ARG A 156 5.22 -51.45 49.28
N GLU A 157 6.45 -51.30 49.77
CA GLU A 157 7.64 -51.75 49.05
C GLU A 157 7.73 -53.27 48.86
N VAL A 158 7.24 -54.05 49.79
CA VAL A 158 7.36 -55.56 49.76
C VAL A 158 6.28 -56.17 48.87
N ASN A 159 5.07 -55.67 48.91
CA ASN A 159 3.99 -56.14 47.98
C ASN A 159 4.03 -55.54 46.60
N GLN A 160 4.57 -54.35 46.48
CA GLN A 160 4.64 -53.63 45.19
C GLN A 160 5.76 -54.14 44.27
N LYS A 161 6.90 -54.56 44.87
CA LYS A 161 8.01 -55.12 44.07
C LYS A 161 7.68 -56.47 43.40
N LYS A 162 6.72 -57.19 43.87
CA LYS A 162 6.33 -58.47 43.26
C LYS A 162 5.31 -58.28 42.13
N THR A 163 4.38 -57.35 42.33
CA THR A 163 3.43 -56.96 41.28
C THR A 163 4.06 -56.06 40.25
N ASP A 164 5.04 -55.22 40.61
CA ASP A 164 5.71 -54.32 39.67
C ASP A 164 6.60 -55.05 38.66
N LEU A 165 7.26 -56.13 39.09
CA LEU A 165 8.08 -56.97 38.17
C LEU A 165 7.23 -57.79 37.17
N GLU A 166 6.04 -58.23 37.57
CA GLU A 166 5.13 -58.94 36.67
C GLU A 166 4.46 -57.91 35.71
N ALA A 167 4.08 -56.70 36.20
CA ALA A 167 3.55 -55.60 35.38
C ALA A 167 4.61 -54.95 34.46
N GLU A 168 5.88 -54.90 34.96
CA GLU A 168 6.98 -54.37 34.17
C GLU A 168 7.33 -55.25 32.95
N ASN A 169 7.26 -56.58 33.13
CA ASN A 169 7.42 -57.52 32.02
C ASN A 169 6.26 -57.49 31.02
N GLU A 170 5.03 -57.31 31.48
CA GLU A 170 3.88 -57.17 30.61
C GLU A 170 3.91 -55.82 29.85
N LEU A 171 4.34 -54.74 30.54
CA LEU A 171 4.58 -53.42 29.94
C LEU A 171 5.73 -53.45 28.91
N HIS A 172 6.80 -54.19 29.19
CA HIS A 172 7.89 -54.38 28.24
C HIS A 172 7.46 -55.16 27.00
N LEU A 173 6.63 -56.20 27.15
CA LEU A 173 6.08 -56.92 26.00
C LEU A 173 5.14 -56.05 25.18
N GLN A 174 4.27 -55.26 25.82
CA GLN A 174 3.41 -54.30 25.11
C GLN A 174 4.21 -53.17 24.46
N SER A 175 5.29 -52.68 25.09
CA SER A 175 6.15 -51.68 24.49
C SER A 175 6.95 -52.19 23.31
N ILE A 176 7.38 -53.46 23.33
CA ILE A 176 8.04 -54.13 22.20
C ILE A 176 7.06 -54.28 21.02
N GLU A 177 5.81 -54.62 21.30
CA GLU A 177 4.77 -54.74 20.29
C GLU A 177 4.39 -53.35 19.69
N GLN A 178 4.28 -52.31 20.55
CA GLN A 178 4.08 -50.94 20.11
C GLN A 178 5.26 -50.41 19.29
N LEU A 179 6.49 -50.66 19.75
CA LEU A 179 7.69 -50.27 18.99
C LEU A 179 7.79 -51.04 17.66
N GLY A 180 7.28 -52.26 17.59
CA GLY A 180 7.15 -53.03 16.36
C GLY A 180 6.17 -52.39 15.37
N VAL A 181 5.03 -51.88 15.89
CA VAL A 181 4.03 -51.12 15.06
C VAL A 181 4.57 -49.75 14.63
N GLU A 182 5.19 -49.03 15.57
CA GLU A 182 5.81 -47.73 15.24
C GLU A 182 6.94 -47.88 14.21
N LYS A 183 7.78 -48.90 14.35
CA LYS A 183 8.82 -49.19 13.36
C LYS A 183 8.22 -49.41 11.98
N LYS A 184 7.12 -50.15 11.88
CA LYS A 184 6.44 -50.44 10.62
C LYS A 184 5.82 -49.15 10.03
N GLN A 185 5.23 -48.30 10.86
CA GLN A 185 4.70 -47.01 10.43
C GLN A 185 5.82 -46.05 9.94
N ILE A 186 6.98 -46.07 10.62
CA ILE A 186 8.15 -45.30 10.21
C ILE A 186 8.70 -45.82 8.89
N GLU A 187 8.79 -47.15 8.71
CA GLU A 187 9.23 -47.75 7.42
C GLU A 187 8.27 -47.42 6.29
N GLU A 188 6.96 -47.43 6.51
CA GLU A 188 5.95 -47.01 5.54
C GLU A 188 6.05 -45.50 5.23
N SER A 189 6.32 -44.68 6.28
CA SER A 189 6.53 -43.23 6.13
C SER A 189 7.81 -42.90 5.35
N ILE A 190 8.88 -43.65 5.59
CA ILE A 190 10.14 -43.52 4.85
C ILE A 190 9.94 -43.90 3.38
N ALA A 191 9.21 -45.01 3.11
CA ALA A 191 8.90 -45.40 1.74
C ALA A 191 8.04 -44.34 1.03
N TRP A 192 7.06 -43.74 1.73
CA TRP A 192 6.23 -42.65 1.18
C TRP A 192 7.04 -41.36 0.94
N LEU A 193 7.92 -41.01 1.89
CA LEU A 193 8.80 -39.85 1.74
C LEU A 193 9.81 -40.02 0.59
N ASN A 194 10.36 -41.21 0.43
CA ASN A 194 11.26 -41.50 -0.69
C ASN A 194 10.55 -41.39 -2.05
N ASN A 195 9.32 -41.94 -2.16
CA ASN A 195 8.48 -41.75 -3.35
C ASN A 195 8.15 -40.30 -3.63
N ARG A 196 7.84 -39.54 -2.59
CA ARG A 196 7.56 -38.08 -2.71
C ARG A 196 8.82 -37.32 -3.12
N LEU A 197 9.98 -37.72 -2.62
CA LEU A 197 11.27 -37.10 -2.94
C LEU A 197 11.68 -37.40 -4.42
N GLU A 198 11.37 -38.58 -4.90
CA GLU A 198 11.57 -38.96 -6.31
C GLU A 198 10.64 -38.16 -7.23
N ASN A 199 9.37 -38.04 -6.86
CA ASN A 199 8.39 -37.22 -7.61
C ASN A 199 8.79 -35.74 -7.61
N THR A 200 9.18 -35.17 -6.44
CA THR A 200 9.64 -33.77 -6.36
C THR A 200 10.94 -33.53 -7.11
N LYS A 201 11.83 -34.51 -7.20
CA LYS A 201 13.03 -34.40 -8.06
C LYS A 201 12.65 -34.38 -9.54
N SER A 202 11.74 -35.28 -9.95
CA SER A 202 11.23 -35.29 -11.32
C SER A 202 10.54 -33.98 -11.70
N ASP A 203 9.67 -33.46 -10.79
CA ASP A 203 8.99 -32.17 -10.99
C ASP A 203 9.99 -31.00 -11.06
N SER A 204 11.05 -31.05 -10.23
CA SER A 204 12.11 -30.04 -10.24
C SER A 204 12.94 -30.07 -11.54
N GLU A 205 13.23 -31.27 -12.06
CA GLU A 205 13.93 -31.42 -13.35
C GLU A 205 13.07 -30.96 -14.53
N ASP A 206 11.77 -31.23 -14.49
CA ASP A 206 10.84 -30.74 -15.51
C ASP A 206 10.64 -29.25 -15.43
N LEU A 207 10.59 -28.67 -14.22
CA LEU A 207 10.54 -27.23 -14.02
C LEU A 207 11.82 -26.53 -14.49
N GLN A 208 12.99 -27.14 -14.26
CA GLN A 208 14.26 -26.65 -14.79
C GLN A 208 14.30 -26.67 -16.33
N LYS A 209 13.80 -27.73 -16.96
CA LYS A 209 13.67 -27.79 -18.42
C LYS A 209 12.72 -26.73 -18.97
N GLN A 210 11.59 -26.51 -18.29
CA GLN A 210 10.65 -25.43 -18.66
C GLN A 210 11.27 -24.03 -18.49
N LEU A 211 12.04 -23.81 -17.41
CA LEU A 211 12.77 -22.57 -17.20
C LEU A 211 13.84 -22.32 -18.27
N GLU A 212 14.53 -23.35 -18.68
CA GLU A 212 15.56 -23.25 -19.72
C GLU A 212 14.93 -23.03 -21.11
N GLN A 213 13.80 -23.68 -21.41
CA GLN A 213 13.01 -23.39 -22.60
C GLN A 213 12.42 -21.95 -22.59
N LEU A 214 11.98 -21.48 -21.43
CA LEU A 214 11.46 -20.11 -21.28
C LEU A 214 12.59 -19.06 -21.40
N ARG A 215 13.79 -19.37 -20.89
CA ARG A 215 14.98 -18.52 -21.07
C ARG A 215 15.40 -18.45 -22.52
N THR A 216 15.52 -19.57 -23.20
CA THR A 216 15.87 -19.59 -24.61
C THR A 216 14.81 -18.92 -25.50
N SER A 217 13.52 -19.09 -25.18
CA SER A 217 12.43 -18.39 -25.86
C SER A 217 12.52 -16.87 -25.64
N LYS A 218 12.77 -16.42 -24.41
CA LYS A 218 12.93 -15.00 -24.10
C LYS A 218 14.21 -14.40 -24.69
N GLU A 219 15.30 -15.14 -24.72
CA GLU A 219 16.54 -14.70 -25.40
C GLU A 219 16.32 -14.51 -26.90
N LEU A 220 15.57 -15.42 -27.55
CA LEU A 220 15.19 -15.27 -28.95
C LEU A 220 14.27 -14.08 -29.17
N GLU A 221 13.36 -13.81 -28.23
CA GLU A 221 12.45 -12.67 -28.26
C GLU A 221 13.22 -11.35 -28.07
N VAL A 222 14.16 -11.27 -27.13
CA VAL A 222 15.07 -10.14 -26.94
C VAL A 222 15.92 -9.91 -28.19
N VAL A 223 16.50 -10.95 -28.76
CA VAL A 223 17.27 -10.83 -30.02
C VAL A 223 16.39 -10.34 -31.18
N SER A 224 15.11 -10.71 -31.22
CA SER A 224 14.17 -10.20 -32.22
C SER A 224 13.84 -8.72 -32.00
N TYR A 225 13.64 -8.30 -30.75
CA TYR A 225 13.44 -6.90 -30.38
C TYR A 225 14.69 -6.07 -30.64
N ASP A 226 15.88 -6.56 -30.30
CA ASP A 226 17.14 -5.87 -30.59
C ASP A 226 17.32 -5.68 -32.12
N ARG A 227 16.97 -6.66 -32.93
CA ARG A 227 16.99 -6.51 -34.39
C ARG A 227 15.99 -5.48 -34.89
N GLU A 228 14.84 -5.37 -34.26
CA GLU A 228 13.80 -4.41 -34.61
C GLU A 228 14.19 -3.00 -34.13
N ILE A 229 14.78 -2.89 -32.95
CA ILE A 229 15.37 -1.65 -32.42
C ILE A 229 16.51 -1.17 -33.35
N ILE A 230 17.45 -2.05 -33.69
CA ILE A 230 18.53 -1.72 -34.64
C ILE A 230 17.98 -1.34 -36.01
N LYS A 231 16.89 -1.95 -36.45
CA LYS A 231 16.21 -1.55 -37.70
C LYS A 231 15.57 -0.17 -37.60
N ARG A 232 14.96 0.15 -36.46
CA ARG A 232 14.37 1.46 -36.18
C ARG A 232 15.44 2.54 -35.97
N GLU A 233 16.50 2.21 -35.22
CA GLU A 233 17.66 3.11 -35.05
C GLU A 233 18.36 3.38 -36.37
N ASN A 234 18.54 2.38 -37.21
CA ASN A 234 19.08 2.57 -38.55
C ASN A 234 18.16 3.39 -39.46
N LYS A 235 16.83 3.30 -39.29
CA LYS A 235 15.88 4.18 -39.99
C LYS A 235 15.97 5.61 -39.44
N LEU A 236 16.02 5.78 -38.12
CA LEU A 236 16.20 7.07 -37.44
C LEU A 236 17.55 7.70 -37.81
N LEU A 237 18.63 6.92 -37.79
CA LEU A 237 19.95 7.38 -38.22
C LEU A 237 19.98 7.81 -39.70
N LYS A 238 19.28 7.09 -40.59
CA LYS A 238 19.14 7.47 -41.96
C LYS A 238 18.29 8.75 -42.13
N LEU A 239 17.23 8.87 -41.32
CA LEU A 239 16.37 10.05 -41.29
C LEU A 239 17.13 11.25 -40.70
N ASN A 240 17.80 11.08 -39.57
CA ASN A 240 18.62 12.12 -38.96
C ASN A 240 19.78 12.56 -39.87
N ARG A 241 20.50 11.63 -40.47
CA ARG A 241 21.53 11.95 -41.46
C ARG A 241 20.95 12.66 -42.69
N PHE A 242 19.76 12.28 -43.10
CA PHE A 242 19.09 12.99 -44.20
C PHE A 242 18.69 14.42 -43.75
N ILE A 243 18.16 14.55 -42.55
CA ILE A 243 17.83 15.87 -41.97
C ILE A 243 19.13 16.68 -41.78
N GLU A 244 20.17 16.11 -41.17
CA GLU A 244 21.45 16.79 -40.97
C GLU A 244 22.10 17.20 -42.32
N GLN A 245 22.13 16.31 -43.30
CA GLN A 245 22.68 16.62 -44.64
C GLN A 245 21.85 17.65 -45.41
N LYS A 246 20.54 17.74 -45.09
CA LYS A 246 19.65 18.71 -45.76
C LYS A 246 19.29 19.91 -44.87
N THR A 247 19.56 19.81 -43.55
CA THR A 247 19.32 20.92 -42.61
C THR A 247 20.08 22.16 -43.05
N GLU A 248 21.37 22.02 -43.41
CA GLU A 248 22.18 23.13 -43.91
C GLU A 248 21.59 23.74 -45.18
N LEU A 249 21.08 22.94 -46.10
CA LEU A 249 20.43 23.40 -47.34
C LEU A 249 19.05 24.01 -47.07
N LEU A 250 18.27 23.34 -46.16
CA LEU A 250 16.95 23.84 -45.76
C LEU A 250 17.04 25.15 -44.98
N THR A 251 18.08 25.31 -44.17
CA THR A 251 18.38 26.54 -43.43
C THR A 251 18.89 27.65 -44.40
N LYS A 252 19.81 27.30 -45.29
CA LYS A 252 20.26 28.26 -46.33
C LYS A 252 19.13 28.74 -47.21
N LEU A 253 18.12 27.90 -47.48
CA LEU A 253 16.94 28.26 -48.22
C LEU A 253 15.82 28.87 -47.37
N GLU A 254 16.08 29.11 -46.05
CA GLU A 254 15.10 29.68 -45.13
C GLU A 254 13.78 28.88 -45.06
N LEU A 255 13.84 27.59 -45.36
CA LEU A 255 12.70 26.66 -45.25
C LEU A 255 12.53 26.11 -43.82
N LEU A 256 13.60 26.13 -43.01
CA LEU A 256 13.62 25.83 -41.59
C LEU A 256 13.98 27.10 -40.84
N ASP A 257 13.15 27.47 -39.88
CA ASP A 257 13.55 28.42 -38.85
C ASP A 257 14.41 27.63 -37.84
N LEU A 258 15.69 28.00 -37.74
CA LEU A 258 16.44 27.62 -36.54
C LEU A 258 15.69 28.24 -35.35
N PRO A 259 15.45 27.52 -34.26
CA PRO A 259 15.01 28.19 -33.06
C PRO A 259 16.04 29.28 -32.75
N GLU A 260 15.57 30.53 -32.70
CA GLU A 260 16.42 31.62 -32.21
C GLU A 260 16.92 31.20 -30.81
N GLU A 261 18.25 31.11 -30.64
CA GLU A 261 18.93 30.96 -29.37
C GLU A 261 18.67 32.15 -28.42
N GLY A 262 17.47 32.72 -28.41
CA GLY A 262 17.16 33.96 -27.72
C GLY A 262 15.82 34.05 -27.03
N LEU A 263 14.90 33.12 -27.27
CA LEU A 263 13.69 32.92 -26.47
C LEU A 263 13.84 31.60 -25.71
N ALA A 264 14.78 31.58 -24.79
CA ALA A 264 14.77 30.66 -23.69
C ALA A 264 13.50 30.91 -22.84
N ALA A 265 12.38 30.35 -23.27
CA ALA A 265 11.52 29.72 -22.29
C ALA A 265 12.49 28.85 -21.52
N THR A 266 12.80 29.21 -20.27
CA THR A 266 13.64 28.49 -19.36
C THR A 266 13.44 26.99 -19.64
N SER A 267 14.38 26.43 -20.39
CA SER A 267 14.44 24.99 -20.61
C SER A 267 14.45 24.37 -19.24
N PRO A 268 13.59 23.37 -18.94
CA PRO A 268 13.58 22.68 -17.66
C PRO A 268 14.90 21.93 -17.39
N SER A 269 15.87 22.06 -18.29
CA SER A 269 17.06 21.24 -18.43
C SER A 269 18.18 21.47 -17.41
N GLU A 270 17.95 22.26 -16.36
CA GLU A 270 18.93 22.39 -15.27
C GLU A 270 18.28 22.47 -13.88
N ARG A 271 17.24 21.70 -13.63
CA ARG A 271 16.96 21.35 -12.24
C ARG A 271 17.94 20.24 -11.86
N ALA A 272 19.13 20.61 -11.45
CA ALA A 272 20.04 19.69 -10.78
C ALA A 272 19.33 19.21 -9.51
N GLY A 273 18.72 18.05 -9.57
CA GLY A 273 18.02 17.41 -8.46
C GLY A 273 18.52 15.97 -8.32
N HIS A 274 18.40 15.41 -7.13
CA HIS A 274 18.69 14.01 -6.87
C HIS A 274 17.48 13.17 -7.21
N GLU A 275 17.68 11.96 -7.73
CA GLU A 275 16.57 11.01 -7.95
C GLU A 275 15.98 10.53 -6.61
N PHE A 276 14.69 10.23 -6.59
CA PHE A 276 14.02 9.70 -5.39
C PHE A 276 14.73 8.44 -4.85
N SER A 277 15.15 7.54 -5.75
CA SER A 277 15.88 6.32 -5.40
C SER A 277 17.24 6.59 -4.74
N GLU A 278 17.91 7.67 -5.12
CA GLU A 278 19.19 8.07 -4.52
C GLU A 278 19.00 8.60 -3.09
N VAL A 279 17.92 9.36 -2.85
CA VAL A 279 17.65 10.04 -1.57
C VAL A 279 16.95 9.10 -0.59
N PHE A 280 15.92 8.39 -1.05
CA PHE A 280 15.06 7.56 -0.19
C PHE A 280 15.31 6.06 -0.35
N GLY A 281 16.15 5.64 -1.30
CA GLY A 281 16.35 4.21 -1.61
C GLY A 281 15.05 3.55 -2.06
N SER A 282 14.61 2.52 -1.33
CA SER A 282 13.33 1.85 -1.55
C SER A 282 12.22 2.30 -0.60
N ASP A 283 12.49 3.27 0.26
CA ASP A 283 11.51 3.75 1.26
C ASP A 283 10.53 4.73 0.63
N VAL A 284 9.39 4.19 0.20
CA VAL A 284 8.30 4.96 -0.40
C VAL A 284 7.59 5.82 0.64
N ASN A 285 7.60 5.41 1.93
CA ASN A 285 7.03 6.19 3.02
C ASN A 285 7.78 7.49 3.22
N ALA A 286 9.12 7.44 3.21
CA ALA A 286 9.95 8.64 3.27
C ALA A 286 9.74 9.56 2.06
N ALA A 287 9.58 8.98 0.86
CA ALA A 287 9.31 9.74 -0.36
C ALA A 287 7.98 10.53 -0.28
N VAL A 288 6.91 9.91 0.21
CA VAL A 288 5.62 10.62 0.38
C VAL A 288 5.66 11.60 1.57
N ALA A 289 6.42 11.29 2.63
CA ALA A 289 6.67 12.25 3.71
C ALA A 289 7.35 13.53 3.20
N TYR A 290 8.36 13.38 2.33
CA TYR A 290 8.99 14.50 1.66
C TYR A 290 7.99 15.33 0.85
N ILE A 291 7.15 14.67 0.03
CA ILE A 291 6.11 15.38 -0.75
C ILE A 291 5.18 16.15 0.21
N GLN A 292 4.76 15.54 1.32
CA GLN A 292 3.87 16.17 2.29
C GLN A 292 4.50 17.41 2.93
N VAL A 293 5.78 17.34 3.34
CA VAL A 293 6.54 18.46 3.91
C VAL A 293 6.73 19.56 2.86
N TYR A 294 7.09 19.20 1.63
CA TYR A 294 7.25 20.16 0.52
C TYR A 294 5.96 20.95 0.24
N LEU A 295 4.81 20.27 0.29
CA LEU A 295 3.50 20.92 0.12
C LEU A 295 3.19 21.84 1.30
N LYS A 296 3.48 21.42 2.53
CA LYS A 296 3.31 22.24 3.76
C LYS A 296 4.11 23.52 3.69
N GLU A 297 5.36 23.49 3.24
CA GLU A 297 6.20 24.68 3.08
C GLU A 297 5.60 25.70 2.10
N LYS A 298 4.83 25.21 1.11
CA LYS A 298 4.06 26.06 0.19
C LYS A 298 2.69 26.50 0.72
N GLY A 299 2.36 26.15 1.98
CA GLY A 299 1.07 26.44 2.59
C GLY A 299 -0.07 25.57 2.04
N ILE A 300 0.22 24.38 1.54
CA ILE A 300 -0.73 23.45 0.94
C ILE A 300 -0.80 22.20 1.83
N TYR A 301 -2.01 21.86 2.25
CA TYR A 301 -2.22 20.79 3.21
C TYR A 301 -3.09 19.69 2.64
N TYR A 302 -2.55 18.47 2.58
CA TYR A 302 -3.29 17.24 2.28
C TYR A 302 -2.95 16.18 3.31
N SER A 303 -3.91 15.34 3.66
CA SER A 303 -3.67 14.21 4.55
C SER A 303 -2.72 13.21 3.91
N ARG A 304 -1.95 12.53 4.74
CA ARG A 304 -1.00 11.50 4.33
C ARG A 304 -1.65 10.43 3.45
N ASN A 305 -2.83 9.96 3.85
CA ASN A 305 -3.58 8.94 3.12
C ASN A 305 -3.95 9.37 1.68
N VAL A 306 -4.31 10.63 1.46
CA VAL A 306 -4.58 11.16 0.11
C VAL A 306 -3.33 11.15 -0.76
N LEU A 307 -2.18 11.54 -0.20
CA LEU A 307 -0.92 11.57 -0.93
C LEU A 307 -0.41 10.15 -1.25
N GLU A 308 -0.50 9.21 -0.32
CA GLU A 308 -0.15 7.80 -0.52
C GLU A 308 -1.01 7.14 -1.59
N THR A 309 -2.32 7.36 -1.51
CA THR A 309 -3.28 6.87 -2.50
C THR A 309 -3.00 7.46 -3.87
N PHE A 310 -2.79 8.77 -3.96
CA PHE A 310 -2.50 9.45 -5.23
C PHE A 310 -1.17 8.97 -5.83
N TYR A 311 -0.14 8.81 -5.01
CA TYR A 311 1.15 8.26 -5.42
C TYR A 311 0.99 6.82 -5.95
N ALA A 312 0.31 5.94 -5.22
CA ALA A 312 0.08 4.55 -5.64
C ALA A 312 -0.67 4.48 -6.97
N LEU A 313 -1.66 5.36 -7.18
CA LEU A 313 -2.42 5.44 -8.43
C LEU A 313 -1.59 6.00 -9.59
N LEU A 314 -0.71 6.97 -9.37
CA LEU A 314 0.25 7.44 -10.37
C LEU A 314 1.17 6.31 -10.84
N MET A 315 1.59 5.44 -9.90
CA MET A 315 2.40 4.27 -10.21
C MET A 315 1.63 3.18 -10.96
N SER A 316 0.32 3.04 -10.75
CA SER A 316 -0.52 2.07 -11.46
C SER A 316 -0.72 2.41 -12.94
N ASN A 317 -0.52 3.67 -13.31
CA ASN A 317 -0.68 4.18 -14.67
C ASN A 317 -2.11 4.05 -15.24
N ASP A 318 -3.09 4.03 -14.36
CA ASP A 318 -4.51 4.08 -14.70
C ASP A 318 -5.03 5.52 -14.73
N LEU A 319 -6.20 5.73 -15.31
CA LEU A 319 -6.87 7.04 -15.28
C LEU A 319 -7.30 7.36 -13.84
N ILE A 320 -6.88 8.52 -13.36
CA ILE A 320 -7.26 9.01 -12.02
C ILE A 320 -8.28 10.13 -12.20
N ILE A 321 -9.38 10.09 -11.48
CA ILE A 321 -10.38 11.15 -11.46
C ILE A 321 -10.53 11.68 -10.04
N LEU A 322 -10.27 12.96 -9.88
CA LEU A 322 -10.42 13.71 -8.64
C LEU A 322 -11.81 14.32 -8.61
N ALA A 323 -12.68 13.83 -7.74
CA ALA A 323 -14.07 14.26 -7.63
C ALA A 323 -14.28 15.10 -6.37
N GLY A 324 -15.08 16.14 -6.43
CA GLY A 324 -15.43 16.97 -5.28
C GLY A 324 -15.94 18.34 -5.67
N ASP A 325 -16.26 19.16 -4.66
CA ASP A 325 -16.79 20.50 -4.89
C ASP A 325 -15.79 21.44 -5.57
N SER A 326 -16.30 22.51 -6.14
CA SER A 326 -15.47 23.61 -6.61
C SER A 326 -14.67 24.19 -5.45
N GLY A 327 -13.37 24.41 -5.65
CA GLY A 327 -12.48 24.92 -4.59
C GLY A 327 -11.96 23.90 -3.59
N SER A 328 -12.26 22.59 -3.71
CA SER A 328 -11.77 21.54 -2.81
C SER A 328 -10.28 21.20 -2.97
N GLY A 329 -9.56 21.87 -3.85
CA GLY A 329 -8.11 21.68 -4.04
C GLY A 329 -7.71 20.65 -5.10
N LYS A 330 -8.63 20.02 -5.82
CA LYS A 330 -8.37 18.97 -6.82
C LYS A 330 -7.24 19.33 -7.80
N THR A 331 -7.42 20.41 -8.53
CA THR A 331 -6.45 20.88 -9.53
C THR A 331 -5.15 21.36 -8.88
N ASN A 332 -5.25 21.89 -7.66
CA ASN A 332 -4.08 22.31 -6.88
C ASN A 332 -3.23 21.13 -6.45
N LEU A 333 -3.84 19.97 -6.09
CA LEU A 333 -3.09 18.74 -5.80
C LEU A 333 -2.21 18.36 -6.99
N VAL A 334 -2.78 18.33 -8.20
CA VAL A 334 -2.02 17.93 -9.40
C VAL A 334 -0.83 18.86 -9.65
N LYS A 335 -1.05 20.18 -9.56
CA LYS A 335 0.02 21.18 -9.73
C LYS A 335 1.13 21.03 -8.70
N SER A 336 0.74 21.01 -7.44
CA SER A 336 1.68 21.03 -6.33
C SER A 336 2.43 19.70 -6.20
N PHE A 337 1.74 18.58 -6.48
CA PHE A 337 2.36 17.26 -6.51
C PHE A 337 3.36 17.14 -7.66
N ALA A 338 3.02 17.61 -8.87
CA ALA A 338 3.95 17.66 -10.00
C ALA A 338 5.21 18.46 -9.62
N ASP A 339 5.03 19.63 -9.01
CA ASP A 339 6.16 20.44 -8.54
C ASP A 339 7.03 19.70 -7.51
N ALA A 340 6.40 19.01 -6.55
CA ALA A 340 7.11 18.27 -5.50
C ALA A 340 7.97 17.13 -6.04
N ILE A 341 7.54 16.49 -7.13
CA ILE A 341 8.28 15.39 -7.79
C ILE A 341 9.21 15.87 -8.93
N GLY A 342 9.42 17.17 -9.07
CA GLY A 342 10.23 17.74 -10.16
C GLY A 342 9.61 17.60 -11.56
N GLY A 343 8.32 17.27 -11.65
CA GLY A 343 7.57 17.10 -12.87
C GLY A 343 6.92 18.39 -13.40
N LYS A 344 6.18 18.25 -14.49
CA LYS A 344 5.39 19.34 -15.09
C LYS A 344 3.91 19.00 -15.07
N SER A 345 3.10 19.94 -14.59
CA SER A 345 1.64 19.84 -14.68
C SER A 345 1.11 20.67 -15.86
N VAL A 346 0.18 20.09 -16.63
CA VAL A 346 -0.54 20.81 -17.68
C VAL A 346 -2.03 20.70 -17.40
N ILE A 347 -2.66 21.83 -17.15
CA ILE A 347 -4.09 21.90 -16.86
C ILE A 347 -4.83 22.29 -18.11
N VAL A 348 -5.70 21.40 -18.60
CA VAL A 348 -6.49 21.57 -19.80
C VAL A 348 -7.95 21.76 -19.40
N PRO A 349 -8.51 22.98 -19.51
CA PRO A 349 -9.91 23.23 -19.18
C PRO A 349 -10.82 22.63 -20.26
N VAL A 350 -11.73 21.76 -19.84
CA VAL A 350 -12.76 21.20 -20.72
C VAL A 350 -13.85 22.23 -20.95
N LYS A 351 -14.35 22.31 -22.18
CA LYS A 351 -15.42 23.25 -22.57
C LYS A 351 -16.75 22.50 -22.74
N PRO A 352 -17.90 23.12 -22.45
CA PRO A 352 -19.21 22.45 -22.51
C PRO A 352 -19.64 22.06 -23.92
N ASN A 353 -19.01 22.63 -24.94
CA ASN A 353 -19.28 22.35 -26.36
C ASN A 353 -18.44 21.22 -26.95
N TRP A 354 -17.62 20.52 -26.15
CA TRP A 354 -16.83 19.40 -26.64
C TRP A 354 -17.70 18.19 -26.95
N THR A 355 -17.60 17.66 -28.17
CA THR A 355 -18.45 16.57 -28.67
C THR A 355 -17.68 15.47 -29.39
N SER A 356 -16.39 15.67 -29.67
CA SER A 356 -15.55 14.72 -30.41
C SER A 356 -14.11 14.72 -29.89
N SER A 357 -13.35 13.70 -30.26
CA SER A 357 -11.91 13.62 -29.93
C SER A 357 -11.12 14.80 -30.58
N GLU A 358 -11.60 15.38 -31.64
CA GLU A 358 -10.98 16.56 -32.27
C GLU A 358 -10.95 17.79 -31.35
N ASP A 359 -11.93 17.92 -30.46
CA ASP A 359 -11.96 18.97 -29.43
C ASP A 359 -10.81 18.86 -28.46
N LEU A 360 -10.40 17.60 -28.15
CA LEU A 360 -9.32 17.30 -27.20
C LEU A 360 -7.93 17.35 -27.85
N ILE A 361 -7.77 16.73 -29.02
CA ILE A 361 -6.46 16.59 -29.67
C ILE A 361 -6.22 17.57 -30.78
N GLY A 362 -7.28 18.20 -31.31
CA GLY A 362 -7.22 19.02 -32.51
C GLY A 362 -7.55 18.23 -33.77
N TYR A 363 -7.42 18.89 -34.91
CA TYR A 363 -7.75 18.28 -36.17
C TYR A 363 -6.83 18.79 -37.31
N TYR A 364 -6.72 17.99 -38.37
CA TYR A 364 -6.01 18.38 -39.58
C TYR A 364 -6.90 19.24 -40.46
N ASN A 365 -6.43 20.48 -40.75
CA ASN A 365 -7.10 21.38 -41.68
C ASN A 365 -6.55 21.13 -43.10
N PRO A 366 -7.30 20.51 -44.00
CA PRO A 366 -6.82 20.20 -45.35
C PRO A 366 -6.61 21.45 -46.24
N LEU A 367 -7.31 22.57 -45.95
CA LEU A 367 -7.16 23.80 -46.69
C LEU A 367 -5.84 24.52 -46.39
N GLU A 368 -5.46 24.49 -45.12
CA GLU A 368 -4.20 25.09 -44.66
C GLU A 368 -3.05 24.08 -44.66
N LYS A 369 -3.32 22.79 -44.92
CA LYS A 369 -2.37 21.68 -44.82
C LYS A 369 -1.63 21.71 -43.49
N LYS A 370 -2.35 22.01 -42.41
CA LYS A 370 -1.82 22.18 -41.07
C LYS A 370 -2.66 21.42 -40.04
N TYR A 371 -2.00 20.78 -39.08
CA TYR A 371 -2.67 20.25 -37.91
C TYR A 371 -2.86 21.39 -36.87
N LEU A 372 -4.09 21.59 -36.43
CA LEU A 372 -4.42 22.55 -35.38
C LEU A 372 -4.47 21.82 -34.07
N SER A 373 -3.33 21.78 -33.39
CA SER A 373 -3.19 21.11 -32.09
C SER A 373 -3.89 21.86 -30.97
N THR A 374 -4.20 21.14 -29.91
CA THR A 374 -4.70 21.69 -28.64
C THR A 374 -3.59 21.69 -27.60
N GLN A 375 -3.82 22.37 -26.47
CA GLN A 375 -2.92 22.36 -25.34
C GLN A 375 -2.68 20.92 -24.80
N PHE A 376 -3.67 20.04 -24.90
CA PHE A 376 -3.56 18.64 -24.50
C PHE A 376 -2.56 17.88 -25.38
N LEU A 377 -2.71 18.01 -26.70
CA LEU A 377 -1.80 17.36 -27.64
C LEU A 377 -0.39 17.93 -27.55
N ASP A 378 -0.27 19.26 -27.44
CA ASP A 378 1.01 19.95 -27.31
C ASP A 378 1.78 19.44 -26.05
N ALA A 379 1.07 19.21 -24.95
CA ALA A 379 1.66 18.65 -23.74
C ALA A 379 2.21 17.23 -23.96
N ILE A 380 1.51 16.37 -24.72
CA ILE A 380 2.01 15.01 -25.03
C ILE A 380 3.22 15.08 -25.97
N ILE A 381 3.19 15.97 -26.97
CA ILE A 381 4.33 16.19 -27.88
C ILE A 381 5.54 16.72 -27.09
N GLU A 382 5.33 17.65 -26.18
CA GLU A 382 6.39 18.17 -25.32
C GLU A 382 6.95 17.07 -24.40
N ALA A 383 6.09 16.26 -23.77
CA ALA A 383 6.51 15.14 -22.95
C ALA A 383 7.35 14.10 -23.71
N SER A 384 7.06 13.90 -24.99
CA SER A 384 7.86 13.00 -25.84
C SER A 384 9.27 13.53 -26.14
N LYS A 385 9.46 14.86 -26.08
CA LYS A 385 10.75 15.52 -26.26
C LYS A 385 11.58 15.57 -24.99
N HIS A 386 10.92 15.46 -23.84
CA HIS A 386 11.52 15.50 -22.51
C HIS A 386 11.19 14.22 -21.72
N PRO A 387 11.70 13.06 -22.14
CA PRO A 387 11.37 11.78 -21.51
C PRO A 387 11.86 11.67 -20.06
N GLU A 388 12.78 12.54 -19.64
CA GLU A 388 13.34 12.61 -18.27
C GLU A 388 12.41 13.31 -17.28
N ILE A 389 11.36 14.00 -17.73
CA ILE A 389 10.47 14.78 -16.88
C ILE A 389 9.11 14.11 -16.79
N PRO A 390 8.55 13.90 -15.56
CA PRO A 390 7.16 13.47 -15.39
C PRO A 390 6.17 14.55 -15.84
N TYR A 391 5.17 14.18 -16.63
CA TYR A 391 4.09 15.05 -17.04
C TYR A 391 2.77 14.60 -16.45
N LEU A 392 2.13 15.45 -15.64
CA LEU A 392 0.79 15.26 -15.13
C LEU A 392 -0.19 16.12 -15.94
N ILE A 393 -0.93 15.50 -16.85
CA ILE A 393 -1.91 16.19 -17.71
C ILE A 393 -3.29 16.05 -17.06
N CYS A 394 -3.84 17.19 -16.61
CA CYS A 394 -5.12 17.24 -15.92
C CYS A 394 -6.19 17.87 -16.81
N LEU A 395 -7.25 17.11 -17.09
CA LEU A 395 -8.47 17.63 -17.69
C LEU A 395 -9.32 18.26 -16.56
N ASP A 396 -9.31 19.60 -16.51
CA ASP A 396 -10.05 20.33 -15.49
C ASP A 396 -11.52 20.48 -15.90
N GLU A 397 -12.41 20.30 -14.93
CA GLU A 397 -13.86 20.20 -15.17
C GLU A 397 -14.22 19.15 -16.24
N MET A 398 -13.61 17.97 -16.13
CA MET A 398 -13.70 16.90 -17.12
C MET A 398 -15.13 16.53 -17.48
N ASN A 399 -16.07 16.65 -16.54
CA ASN A 399 -17.49 16.32 -16.72
C ASN A 399 -18.38 17.49 -17.18
N LEU A 400 -17.79 18.61 -17.56
CA LEU A 400 -18.53 19.74 -18.14
C LEU A 400 -19.08 19.41 -19.55
N ALA A 401 -18.41 18.49 -20.25
CA ALA A 401 -18.89 17.83 -21.44
C ALA A 401 -18.94 16.32 -21.24
N ARG A 402 -19.58 15.59 -22.13
CA ARG A 402 -19.66 14.13 -22.03
C ARG A 402 -18.32 13.49 -22.35
N VAL A 403 -17.67 12.97 -21.32
CA VAL A 403 -16.31 12.40 -21.38
C VAL A 403 -16.19 11.29 -22.42
N GLU A 404 -17.19 10.42 -22.53
CA GLU A 404 -17.22 9.32 -23.48
C GLU A 404 -17.19 9.73 -24.95
N TYR A 405 -17.40 11.00 -25.28
CA TYR A 405 -17.35 11.49 -26.67
C TYR A 405 -15.99 12.04 -27.03
N TYR A 406 -15.47 12.97 -26.24
CA TYR A 406 -14.20 13.59 -26.57
C TYR A 406 -12.96 12.79 -26.11
N PHE A 407 -13.12 11.89 -25.14
CA PHE A 407 -12.04 11.06 -24.56
C PHE A 407 -12.07 9.60 -25.03
N ALA A 408 -12.96 9.24 -25.96
CA ALA A 408 -13.19 7.85 -26.40
C ALA A 408 -11.93 7.16 -26.90
N ASP A 409 -11.13 7.83 -27.75
CA ASP A 409 -9.91 7.27 -28.33
C ASP A 409 -8.87 6.98 -27.26
N PHE A 410 -8.74 7.87 -26.28
CA PHE A 410 -7.84 7.69 -25.15
C PHE A 410 -8.26 6.55 -24.22
N LEU A 411 -9.55 6.32 -24.03
CA LEU A 411 -10.02 5.18 -23.23
C LEU A 411 -9.54 3.85 -23.81
N SER A 412 -9.51 3.72 -25.13
CA SER A 412 -9.01 2.53 -25.81
C SER A 412 -7.48 2.43 -25.71
N LEU A 413 -6.78 3.54 -25.94
CA LEU A 413 -5.32 3.60 -25.83
C LEU A 413 -4.82 3.31 -24.41
N LEU A 414 -5.57 3.75 -23.38
CA LEU A 414 -5.23 3.48 -21.99
C LEU A 414 -5.41 1.98 -21.59
N GLU A 415 -6.12 1.19 -22.39
CA GLU A 415 -6.24 -0.27 -22.18
C GLU A 415 -5.07 -1.05 -22.78
N GLU A 416 -4.43 -0.54 -23.82
CA GLU A 416 -3.29 -1.17 -24.47
C GLU A 416 -2.05 -1.05 -23.56
N ARG A 417 -1.74 -2.15 -22.83
CA ARG A 417 -0.59 -2.21 -21.91
C ARG A 417 0.57 -3.07 -22.43
N GLU A 418 0.29 -3.93 -23.43
CA GLU A 418 1.31 -4.81 -24.01
C GLU A 418 2.10 -4.14 -25.13
N SER A 419 1.54 -3.11 -25.75
CA SER A 419 2.17 -2.29 -26.77
C SER A 419 2.22 -0.83 -26.36
N GLN A 420 3.13 -0.07 -26.94
CA GLN A 420 3.11 1.39 -26.78
C GLN A 420 1.91 1.96 -27.57
N PRO A 421 0.93 2.59 -26.89
CA PRO A 421 -0.26 3.10 -27.56
C PRO A 421 0.11 4.22 -28.54
N GLU A 422 -0.31 4.07 -29.79
CA GLU A 422 -0.05 5.02 -30.87
C GLU A 422 -1.31 5.79 -31.23
N LEU A 423 -1.26 7.10 -31.10
CA LEU A 423 -2.32 8.03 -31.49
C LEU A 423 -2.08 8.46 -32.94
N ARG A 424 -3.00 8.17 -33.85
CA ARG A 424 -2.95 8.64 -35.25
C ARG A 424 -3.66 9.95 -35.37
N LEU A 425 -2.94 10.98 -35.83
CA LEU A 425 -3.46 12.33 -35.94
C LEU A 425 -3.98 12.63 -37.35
N TYR A 426 -3.26 12.19 -38.38
CA TYR A 426 -3.67 12.36 -39.79
C TYR A 426 -2.99 11.30 -40.68
N SER A 427 -3.39 11.27 -41.96
CA SER A 427 -2.91 10.28 -42.90
C SER A 427 -1.41 10.42 -43.20
N GLU A 428 -0.66 9.31 -43.13
CA GLU A 428 0.74 9.26 -43.55
C GLU A 428 0.94 9.63 -45.04
N ALA A 429 -0.08 9.45 -45.87
CA ALA A 429 -0.03 9.80 -47.28
C ALA A 429 0.16 11.31 -47.48
N GLU A 430 -0.45 12.15 -46.66
CA GLU A 430 -0.30 13.62 -46.72
C GLU A 430 1.09 14.06 -46.29
N SER A 431 1.66 13.43 -45.27
CA SER A 431 3.03 13.69 -44.86
C SER A 431 4.05 13.28 -45.90
N ALA A 432 3.86 12.11 -46.55
CA ALA A 432 4.71 11.63 -47.63
C ALA A 432 4.66 12.55 -48.86
N HIS A 433 3.47 13.09 -49.17
CA HIS A 433 3.29 14.05 -50.26
C HIS A 433 4.07 15.33 -50.01
N LEU A 434 3.98 15.91 -48.80
CA LEU A 434 4.71 17.14 -48.44
C LEU A 434 6.23 16.94 -48.53
N VAL A 435 6.74 15.81 -48.00
CA VAL A 435 8.17 15.46 -48.09
C VAL A 435 8.61 15.32 -49.55
N SER A 436 7.75 14.76 -50.42
CA SER A 436 8.01 14.62 -51.85
C SER A 436 8.04 15.99 -52.55
N GLU A 437 7.09 16.89 -52.25
CA GLU A 437 7.09 18.28 -52.74
C GLU A 437 8.37 19.01 -52.33
N CYS A 438 8.78 18.92 -51.07
CA CYS A 438 10.03 19.53 -50.61
C CYS A 438 11.27 18.95 -51.31
N ARG A 439 11.34 17.63 -51.50
CA ARG A 439 12.45 17.00 -52.25
C ARG A 439 12.52 17.47 -53.69
N MET A 440 11.37 17.55 -54.37
CA MET A 440 11.29 18.03 -55.71
C MET A 440 11.75 19.48 -55.82
N PHE A 441 11.30 20.34 -54.91
CA PHE A 441 11.73 21.74 -54.86
C PHE A 441 13.25 21.86 -54.62
N LEU A 442 13.81 21.12 -53.69
CA LEU A 442 15.25 21.09 -53.45
C LEU A 442 16.04 20.62 -54.67
N SER A 443 15.56 19.56 -55.38
CA SER A 443 16.22 19.12 -56.61
C SER A 443 16.20 20.14 -57.72
N LEU A 444 15.10 20.91 -57.84
CA LEU A 444 15.01 22.03 -58.82
C LEU A 444 15.94 23.16 -58.46
N VAL A 445 16.10 23.48 -57.16
CA VAL A 445 17.08 24.46 -56.69
C VAL A 445 18.50 23.98 -56.97
N ASP A 446 18.84 22.75 -56.67
CA ASP A 446 20.15 22.13 -56.94
C ASP A 446 20.45 22.17 -58.47
N GLU A 447 19.47 21.87 -59.32
CA GLU A 447 19.60 21.94 -60.78
C GLU A 447 19.81 23.38 -61.27
N ALA A 448 19.06 24.35 -60.73
CA ALA A 448 19.19 25.73 -61.06
C ALA A 448 20.56 26.31 -60.68
N THR A 449 21.12 25.83 -59.54
CA THR A 449 22.35 26.35 -58.94
C THR A 449 23.61 25.64 -59.40
N SER A 450 23.49 24.50 -60.12
CA SER A 450 24.62 23.63 -60.49
C SER A 450 25.77 24.31 -61.26
N ASN A 451 25.58 25.51 -61.79
CA ASN A 451 26.55 26.32 -62.55
C ASN A 451 26.89 27.67 -61.89
N SER A 452 26.50 27.91 -60.64
CA SER A 452 26.64 29.23 -59.98
C SER A 452 27.50 29.12 -58.72
N GLU A 453 28.25 30.20 -58.40
CA GLU A 453 28.99 30.33 -57.14
C GLU A 453 28.03 30.32 -55.94
N SER A 454 28.52 29.86 -54.81
CA SER A 454 27.80 29.52 -53.56
C SER A 454 26.61 30.43 -53.23
N ILE A 455 25.40 29.87 -53.26
CA ILE A 455 24.18 30.51 -52.78
C ILE A 455 24.06 30.24 -51.29
N ASN A 456 23.94 31.30 -50.45
CA ASN A 456 23.89 31.22 -49.02
C ASN A 456 22.46 31.43 -48.47
N SER A 457 21.54 31.98 -49.27
CA SER A 457 20.14 32.20 -48.84
C SER A 457 19.16 32.12 -49.99
N PHE A 458 17.88 31.91 -49.68
CA PHE A 458 16.78 31.99 -50.69
C PHE A 458 16.66 33.39 -51.27
N VAL A 459 16.99 34.43 -50.49
CA VAL A 459 17.02 35.82 -50.93
C VAL A 459 18.06 36.04 -52.03
N ASP A 460 19.20 35.32 -51.98
CA ASP A 460 20.24 35.43 -53.05
C ASP A 460 19.73 34.84 -54.37
N ILE A 461 18.90 33.79 -54.31
CA ILE A 461 18.23 33.24 -55.50
C ILE A 461 17.25 34.26 -56.08
N LEU A 462 16.46 34.92 -55.22
CA LEU A 462 15.50 35.94 -55.67
C LEU A 462 16.15 37.18 -56.26
N LYS A 463 17.34 37.58 -55.80
CA LYS A 463 18.11 38.74 -56.30
C LYS A 463 18.85 38.42 -57.60
N ASN A 464 19.14 37.20 -57.91
CA ASN A 464 19.80 36.77 -59.12
C ASN A 464 18.74 36.52 -60.20
N GLU A 465 18.60 37.43 -61.14
CA GLU A 465 17.57 37.37 -62.16
C GLU A 465 17.65 36.11 -63.03
N GLU A 466 18.85 35.63 -63.37
CA GLU A 466 19.02 34.43 -64.21
C GLU A 466 18.58 33.15 -63.42
N LEU A 467 18.92 33.05 -62.17
CA LEU A 467 18.52 31.90 -61.30
C LEU A 467 17.03 31.90 -60.99
N ASN A 468 16.47 33.11 -60.77
CA ASN A 468 15.05 33.27 -60.50
C ASN A 468 14.23 32.92 -61.77
N GLU A 469 14.62 33.39 -62.96
CA GLU A 469 13.96 32.98 -64.21
C GLU A 469 14.09 31.51 -64.53
N LYS A 470 15.26 30.90 -64.24
CA LYS A 470 15.52 29.48 -64.46
C LYS A 470 14.64 28.63 -63.53
N LEU A 471 14.56 29.00 -62.26
CA LEU A 471 13.70 28.34 -61.26
C LEU A 471 12.21 28.52 -61.62
N HIS A 472 11.81 29.66 -62.03
CA HIS A 472 10.43 29.94 -62.56
C HIS A 472 10.07 29.00 -63.70
N LYS A 473 10.96 28.83 -64.66
CA LYS A 473 10.76 27.91 -65.80
C LYS A 473 10.70 26.45 -65.37
N LEU A 474 11.60 26.02 -64.43
CA LEU A 474 11.65 24.65 -63.92
C LEU A 474 10.43 24.32 -63.07
N CYS A 475 9.94 25.26 -62.26
CA CYS A 475 8.75 25.10 -61.44
C CYS A 475 7.43 25.31 -62.19
N GLY A 476 7.48 25.83 -63.47
CA GLY A 476 6.29 26.08 -64.30
C GLY A 476 5.48 27.33 -63.85
N PHE A 477 6.08 28.26 -63.14
CA PHE A 477 5.41 29.46 -62.65
C PHE A 477 5.39 30.58 -63.77
N GLN A 478 4.27 31.31 -63.87
CA GLN A 478 4.09 32.36 -64.86
C GLN A 478 4.47 33.76 -64.39
N ASP A 479 4.48 34.00 -63.07
CA ASP A 479 4.74 35.31 -62.42
C ASP A 479 5.83 35.19 -61.32
N GLY A 480 6.69 36.24 -61.19
CA GLY A 480 7.76 36.30 -60.19
C GLY A 480 7.30 36.25 -58.73
N SER A 481 6.04 36.62 -58.48
CA SER A 481 5.45 36.45 -57.10
C SER A 481 5.05 35.04 -56.75
N SER A 482 4.99 34.10 -57.69
CA SER A 482 4.56 32.71 -57.49
C SER A 482 5.60 31.89 -56.79
N LEU A 483 6.91 32.13 -57.05
CA LEU A 483 8.00 31.41 -56.36
C LEU A 483 8.06 31.75 -54.87
N LEU A 484 7.94 33.03 -54.50
CA LEU A 484 7.92 33.47 -53.11
C LEU A 484 6.72 32.93 -52.35
N LYS A 485 5.54 32.92 -52.98
CA LYS A 485 4.33 32.30 -52.37
C LYS A 485 4.50 30.82 -52.18
N TYR A 486 5.05 30.10 -53.15
CA TYR A 486 5.29 28.68 -53.08
C TYR A 486 6.31 28.31 -51.97
N HIS A 487 7.43 29.06 -51.91
CA HIS A 487 8.41 28.93 -50.85
C HIS A 487 7.80 29.16 -49.47
N SER A 488 7.03 30.26 -49.31
CA SER A 488 6.36 30.57 -48.03
C SER A 488 5.37 29.45 -47.63
N GLN A 489 4.69 28.87 -48.61
CA GLN A 489 3.76 27.78 -48.37
C GLN A 489 4.48 26.46 -47.98
N LEU A 490 5.59 26.14 -48.67
CA LEU A 490 6.43 24.99 -48.31
C LEU A 490 7.00 25.13 -46.90
N ARG A 491 7.53 26.34 -46.57
CA ARG A 491 8.04 26.65 -45.23
C ARG A 491 6.96 26.45 -44.16
N LYS A 492 5.77 27.03 -44.39
CA LYS A 492 4.62 26.89 -43.47
C LYS A 492 4.21 25.42 -43.30
N ASN A 493 4.11 24.69 -44.41
CA ASN A 493 3.71 23.29 -44.39
C ASN A 493 4.78 22.40 -43.71
N LEU A 494 6.06 22.64 -44.01
CA LEU A 494 7.18 21.91 -43.42
C LEU A 494 7.28 22.18 -41.91
N GLY A 495 7.17 23.43 -41.47
CA GLY A 495 7.12 23.81 -40.06
C GLY A 495 5.96 23.13 -39.33
N SER A 496 4.78 23.08 -39.95
CA SER A 496 3.63 22.37 -39.38
C SER A 496 3.86 20.87 -39.25
N TYR A 497 4.46 20.23 -40.24
CA TYR A 497 4.78 18.80 -40.22
C TYR A 497 5.83 18.44 -39.16
N LEU A 498 6.84 19.27 -38.97
CA LEU A 498 7.88 19.07 -37.97
C LEU A 498 7.37 19.32 -36.55
N SER A 499 6.39 20.21 -36.38
CA SER A 499 5.79 20.50 -35.08
C SER A 499 4.83 19.41 -34.63
N THR A 500 4.07 18.79 -35.55
CA THR A 500 3.05 17.80 -35.22
C THR A 500 3.19 16.59 -36.14
N PRO A 501 3.70 15.44 -35.63
CA PRO A 501 3.88 14.21 -36.41
C PRO A 501 2.53 13.61 -36.83
N SER A 502 2.51 12.77 -37.87
CA SER A 502 1.28 12.11 -38.35
C SER A 502 0.76 11.07 -37.32
N SER A 503 1.65 10.51 -36.53
CA SER A 503 1.31 9.66 -35.42
C SER A 503 2.22 9.94 -34.20
N LEU A 504 1.70 9.77 -33.00
CA LEU A 504 2.39 10.05 -31.76
C LEU A 504 2.21 8.87 -30.82
N VAL A 505 3.30 8.31 -30.34
CA VAL A 505 3.28 7.33 -29.26
C VAL A 505 3.10 8.07 -27.93
N ILE A 506 2.16 7.61 -27.10
CA ILE A 506 1.98 8.18 -25.76
C ILE A 506 3.21 7.87 -24.93
N PRO A 507 3.99 8.87 -24.50
CA PRO A 507 5.22 8.62 -23.78
C PRO A 507 4.97 8.09 -22.37
N PRO A 508 5.85 7.24 -21.83
CA PRO A 508 5.66 6.57 -20.54
C PRO A 508 5.73 7.52 -19.33
N ASN A 509 6.29 8.71 -19.49
CA ASN A 509 6.38 9.76 -18.48
C ASN A 509 5.09 10.58 -18.31
N VAL A 510 4.03 10.28 -19.07
CA VAL A 510 2.74 10.98 -18.99
C VAL A 510 1.77 10.24 -18.08
N ARG A 511 1.05 11.01 -17.24
CA ARG A 511 -0.09 10.54 -16.43
C ARG A 511 -1.31 11.39 -16.74
N PHE A 512 -2.46 10.73 -16.99
CA PHE A 512 -3.71 11.40 -17.26
C PHE A 512 -4.57 11.45 -16.00
N ILE A 513 -5.04 12.65 -15.66
CA ILE A 513 -5.85 12.94 -14.51
C ILE A 513 -7.07 13.73 -14.97
N GLY A 514 -8.24 13.41 -14.42
CA GLY A 514 -9.45 14.23 -14.59
C GLY A 514 -9.80 14.91 -13.28
N ALA A 515 -10.24 16.15 -13.31
CA ALA A 515 -10.88 16.81 -12.17
C ALA A 515 -12.35 17.03 -12.51
N ILE A 516 -13.25 16.60 -11.66
CA ILE A 516 -14.70 16.74 -11.85
C ILE A 516 -15.33 17.50 -10.69
N ASN A 517 -16.30 18.32 -11.00
CA ASN A 517 -17.18 18.91 -10.02
C ASN A 517 -18.43 18.05 -9.87
N VAL A 518 -18.86 17.84 -8.62
CA VAL A 518 -20.05 17.10 -8.29
C VAL A 518 -21.15 18.11 -7.96
N ASP A 519 -21.74 18.69 -9.00
CA ASP A 519 -22.84 19.63 -8.90
C ASP A 519 -24.01 19.23 -9.82
N GLU A 520 -25.13 19.89 -9.69
CA GLU A 520 -26.37 19.58 -10.46
C GLU A 520 -26.26 19.95 -11.94
N THR A 521 -25.25 20.73 -12.32
CA THR A 521 -25.11 21.31 -13.66
C THR A 521 -24.19 20.51 -14.57
N THR A 522 -23.44 19.56 -14.02
CA THR A 522 -22.45 18.76 -14.73
C THR A 522 -22.96 17.38 -15.14
N HIS A 523 -22.33 16.76 -16.14
CA HIS A 523 -22.68 15.41 -16.56
C HIS A 523 -22.15 14.36 -15.59
N TYR A 524 -22.99 13.33 -15.32
CA TYR A 524 -22.49 12.13 -14.62
C TYR A 524 -21.52 11.34 -15.49
N LEU A 525 -20.53 10.74 -14.86
CA LEU A 525 -19.62 9.85 -15.55
C LEU A 525 -20.35 8.56 -15.97
N SER A 526 -20.16 8.16 -17.22
CA SER A 526 -20.75 6.90 -17.70
C SER A 526 -20.06 5.69 -17.06
N PRO A 527 -20.75 4.53 -16.97
CA PRO A 527 -20.17 3.29 -16.48
C PRO A 527 -18.87 2.90 -17.18
N LYS A 528 -18.74 3.25 -18.49
CA LYS A 528 -17.52 3.01 -19.27
C LYS A 528 -16.30 3.75 -18.75
N ILE A 529 -16.49 4.96 -18.23
CA ILE A 529 -15.42 5.75 -17.61
C ILE A 529 -15.10 5.22 -16.21
N LEU A 530 -16.14 4.97 -15.41
CA LEU A 530 -16.00 4.48 -14.04
C LEU A 530 -15.29 3.12 -13.97
N ASP A 531 -15.50 2.27 -14.96
CA ASP A 531 -14.82 0.98 -15.06
C ASP A 531 -13.31 1.13 -15.31
N ARG A 532 -12.89 2.21 -15.98
CA ARG A 532 -11.50 2.45 -16.39
C ARG A 532 -10.72 3.38 -15.45
N ALA A 533 -11.42 4.14 -14.61
CA ALA A 533 -10.82 5.14 -13.74
C ALA A 533 -10.80 4.70 -12.27
N HIS A 534 -9.90 5.28 -11.49
CA HIS A 534 -9.96 5.34 -10.05
C HIS A 534 -10.48 6.71 -9.61
N ILE A 535 -11.47 6.72 -8.74
CA ILE A 535 -12.12 7.96 -8.30
C ILE A 535 -11.61 8.33 -6.89
N ILE A 536 -10.94 9.45 -6.75
CA ILE A 536 -10.58 9.99 -5.44
C ILE A 536 -11.58 11.11 -5.12
N LYS A 537 -12.33 10.95 -4.04
CA LYS A 537 -13.29 11.95 -3.60
C LYS A 537 -12.65 12.93 -2.61
N PHE A 538 -12.71 14.21 -2.94
CA PHE A 538 -12.31 15.29 -2.06
C PHE A 538 -13.53 15.79 -1.28
N SER A 539 -13.51 15.64 0.02
CA SER A 539 -14.51 16.25 0.90
C SER A 539 -14.05 17.65 1.29
N SER A 540 -14.97 18.61 1.35
CA SER A 540 -14.71 19.99 1.83
C SER A 540 -14.42 20.07 3.34
N SER A 541 -14.24 18.95 4.01
CA SER A 541 -14.05 18.82 5.46
C SER A 541 -12.62 19.10 5.94
N LEU A 542 -11.78 19.77 5.13
CA LEU A 542 -10.43 20.20 5.55
C LEU A 542 -10.45 20.96 6.89
N LEU A 543 -11.45 21.80 7.12
CA LEU A 543 -11.58 22.56 8.36
C LEU A 543 -11.95 21.71 9.59
N SER A 544 -12.69 20.61 9.38
CA SER A 544 -13.08 19.71 10.47
C SER A 544 -12.03 18.66 10.81
N LYS A 545 -11.08 18.42 9.90
CA LYS A 545 -9.96 17.46 10.08
C LYS A 545 -8.61 18.16 10.28
N TRP A 546 -8.63 19.49 10.52
CA TRP A 546 -7.40 20.30 10.64
C TRP A 546 -6.47 19.78 11.73
N ASP A 547 -7.02 19.50 12.91
CA ASP A 547 -6.24 19.01 14.06
C ASP A 547 -5.57 17.65 13.77
N ASP A 548 -6.24 16.77 13.01
CA ASP A 548 -5.68 15.47 12.60
C ASP A 548 -4.56 15.66 11.56
N ILE A 549 -4.73 16.58 10.61
CA ILE A 549 -3.70 16.92 9.61
C ILE A 549 -2.50 17.58 10.28
N GLU A 550 -2.72 18.48 11.25
CA GLU A 550 -1.65 19.16 11.99
C GLU A 550 -0.82 18.16 12.80
N ALA A 551 -1.47 17.18 13.42
CA ALA A 551 -0.81 16.12 14.17
C ALA A 551 0.10 15.23 13.29
N GLU A 552 -0.28 14.96 12.02
CA GLU A 552 0.56 14.22 11.08
C GLU A 552 1.90 14.93 10.79
N PHE A 553 1.96 16.25 10.99
CA PHE A 553 3.15 17.05 10.73
C PHE A 553 4.09 17.20 11.93
N GLU A 554 3.63 16.94 13.15
CA GLU A 554 4.46 17.07 14.35
C GLU A 554 5.56 16.03 14.42
N ASP A 555 5.33 14.86 13.81
CA ASP A 555 6.27 13.72 13.79
C ASP A 555 7.22 13.72 12.57
N THR A 556 7.10 14.69 11.64
CA THR A 556 7.83 14.63 10.36
C THR A 556 8.82 15.80 10.25
N GLU A 557 9.99 15.67 10.86
CA GLU A 557 11.14 16.53 10.59
C GLU A 557 12.00 15.90 9.49
N LEU A 558 11.84 16.33 8.25
CA LEU A 558 12.73 15.99 7.14
C LEU A 558 13.50 17.24 6.73
N ASP A 559 14.77 17.31 7.07
CA ASP A 559 15.70 18.37 6.64
C ASP A 559 16.26 18.04 5.25
N ILE A 560 15.41 18.11 4.22
CA ILE A 560 15.81 17.88 2.82
C ILE A 560 15.71 19.20 2.07
N ASN A 561 16.82 19.92 2.05
CA ASN A 561 16.96 21.20 1.32
C ASN A 561 17.32 21.01 -0.18
N LEU A 562 17.24 19.79 -0.72
CA LEU A 562 17.61 19.48 -2.09
C LEU A 562 16.36 19.25 -2.95
N PRO A 563 16.29 19.76 -4.18
CA PRO A 563 15.24 19.38 -5.09
C PRO A 563 15.35 17.88 -5.43
N VAL A 564 14.31 17.12 -5.18
CA VAL A 564 14.23 15.69 -5.48
C VAL A 564 13.33 15.49 -6.69
N ILE A 565 13.76 14.65 -7.61
CA ILE A 565 13.08 14.41 -8.88
C ILE A 565 12.69 12.94 -8.95
N LEU A 566 11.41 12.68 -9.17
CA LEU A 566 10.93 11.34 -9.47
C LEU A 566 11.17 11.05 -10.96
N SER A 567 12.15 10.20 -11.24
CA SER A 567 12.48 9.87 -12.63
C SER A 567 11.36 9.03 -13.29
N PRO A 568 11.20 9.09 -14.62
CA PRO A 568 10.23 8.26 -15.32
C PRO A 568 10.45 6.75 -15.11
N ALA A 569 11.67 6.31 -14.87
CA ALA A 569 11.97 4.93 -14.53
C ALA A 569 11.37 4.54 -13.17
N GLU A 570 11.38 5.46 -12.20
CA GLU A 570 10.78 5.29 -10.88
C GLU A 570 9.26 5.40 -10.91
N LEU A 571 8.71 6.23 -11.81
CA LEU A 571 7.26 6.35 -12.06
C LEU A 571 6.61 5.06 -12.55
N ASN A 572 7.38 4.01 -12.77
CA ASN A 572 6.96 2.75 -13.34
C ASN A 572 6.47 2.86 -14.80
N PHE A 573 6.98 1.99 -15.64
CA PHE A 573 6.49 1.88 -17.02
C PHE A 573 5.14 1.18 -17.03
N ARG A 574 4.34 1.51 -18.03
CA ARG A 574 3.09 0.82 -18.28
C ARG A 574 3.38 -0.63 -18.62
N THR A 575 3.10 -1.54 -17.68
CA THR A 575 3.27 -2.98 -17.84
C THR A 575 1.92 -3.68 -17.93
N SER A 576 1.89 -4.89 -18.44
CA SER A 576 0.70 -5.74 -18.38
C SER A 576 0.22 -5.88 -16.94
N TYR A 577 -1.09 -5.89 -16.75
CA TYR A 577 -1.66 -6.13 -15.42
C TYR A 577 -1.16 -7.47 -14.85
N PRO A 578 -1.09 -7.58 -13.51
CA PRO A 578 -0.79 -8.83 -12.86
C PRO A 578 -1.67 -9.97 -13.37
N ARG A 579 -1.11 -11.16 -13.46
CA ARG A 579 -1.89 -12.35 -13.83
C ARG A 579 -3.03 -12.53 -12.85
N PHE A 580 -4.19 -12.89 -13.39
CA PHE A 580 -5.36 -13.19 -12.57
C PHE A 580 -5.09 -14.46 -11.76
N ASP A 581 -5.09 -14.31 -10.43
CA ASP A 581 -4.95 -15.43 -9.49
C ASP A 581 -6.22 -15.51 -8.61
N ARG A 582 -6.93 -16.61 -8.72
CA ARG A 582 -8.14 -16.87 -7.91
C ARG A 582 -7.82 -17.14 -6.44
N GLU A 583 -6.59 -17.55 -6.13
CA GLU A 583 -6.21 -17.87 -4.75
C GLU A 583 -5.77 -16.63 -3.95
N ASP A 584 -5.52 -15.53 -4.62
CA ASP A 584 -5.21 -14.25 -3.97
C ASP A 584 -6.38 -13.79 -3.07
N LYS A 585 -6.06 -13.42 -1.82
CA LYS A 585 -7.06 -13.02 -0.82
C LYS A 585 -7.91 -11.83 -1.28
N LEU A 586 -7.27 -10.80 -1.84
CA LEU A 586 -7.96 -9.61 -2.33
C LEU A 586 -8.88 -9.93 -3.51
N VAL A 587 -8.39 -10.76 -4.44
CA VAL A 587 -9.20 -11.21 -5.59
C VAL A 587 -10.42 -12.00 -5.15
N LYS A 588 -10.27 -12.94 -4.19
CA LYS A 588 -11.38 -13.69 -3.61
C LYS A 588 -12.46 -12.77 -3.02
N SER A 589 -12.04 -11.79 -2.24
CA SER A 589 -13.00 -10.85 -1.63
C SER A 589 -13.66 -9.96 -2.65
N LEU A 590 -12.93 -9.48 -3.67
CA LEU A 590 -13.53 -8.67 -4.75
C LEU A 590 -14.51 -9.48 -5.61
N LEU A 591 -14.20 -10.76 -5.89
CA LEU A 591 -15.12 -11.65 -6.59
C LEU A 591 -16.37 -11.93 -5.76
N PHE A 592 -16.19 -12.22 -4.47
CA PHE A 592 -17.32 -12.41 -3.55
C PHE A 592 -18.22 -11.17 -3.49
N ILE A 593 -17.65 -9.98 -3.33
CA ILE A 593 -18.39 -8.72 -3.34
C ILE A 593 -19.13 -8.54 -4.69
N ALA A 594 -18.45 -8.86 -5.80
CA ALA A 594 -19.03 -8.71 -7.13
C ALA A 594 -20.22 -9.66 -7.34
N GLU A 595 -20.09 -10.93 -7.00
CA GLU A 595 -21.11 -11.99 -7.21
C GLU A 595 -22.30 -11.84 -6.25
N GLU A 596 -22.02 -11.65 -4.95
CA GLU A 596 -23.08 -11.63 -3.93
C GLU A 596 -23.84 -10.29 -3.83
N TYR A 597 -23.14 -9.18 -4.07
CA TYR A 597 -23.73 -7.85 -3.84
C TYR A 597 -23.86 -7.00 -5.10
N LEU A 598 -22.80 -6.88 -5.91
CA LEU A 598 -22.81 -5.88 -7.00
C LEU A 598 -23.63 -6.33 -8.20
N GLU A 599 -23.51 -7.59 -8.61
CA GLU A 599 -24.26 -8.13 -9.76
C GLU A 599 -25.79 -8.08 -9.53
N PRO A 600 -26.35 -8.51 -8.38
CA PRO A 600 -27.77 -8.36 -8.09
C PRO A 600 -28.21 -6.90 -8.01
N LEU A 601 -27.37 -5.99 -7.50
CA LEU A 601 -27.66 -4.55 -7.52
C LEU A 601 -27.65 -3.97 -8.94
N GLY A 602 -27.11 -4.70 -9.94
CA GLY A 602 -26.97 -4.25 -11.32
C GLY A 602 -25.73 -3.41 -11.55
N ILE A 603 -24.70 -3.57 -10.73
CA ILE A 603 -23.42 -2.87 -10.82
C ILE A 603 -22.41 -3.80 -11.48
N GLU A 604 -21.93 -3.43 -12.67
CA GLU A 604 -20.89 -4.19 -13.36
C GLU A 604 -19.53 -4.04 -12.68
N PHE A 605 -18.92 -5.17 -12.28
CA PHE A 605 -17.58 -5.22 -11.74
C PHE A 605 -16.79 -6.35 -12.41
N GLY A 606 -16.24 -6.06 -13.58
CA GLY A 606 -15.61 -7.03 -14.44
C GLY A 606 -14.14 -7.31 -14.10
N LEU A 607 -13.56 -8.27 -14.83
CA LEU A 607 -12.16 -8.71 -14.67
C LEU A 607 -11.14 -7.55 -14.81
N ARG A 608 -11.46 -6.51 -15.60
CA ARG A 608 -10.65 -5.30 -15.70
C ARG A 608 -10.52 -4.59 -14.34
N SER A 609 -11.65 -4.36 -13.67
CA SER A 609 -11.66 -3.73 -12.35
C SER A 609 -10.85 -4.52 -11.32
N VAL A 610 -10.91 -5.86 -11.37
CA VAL A 610 -10.10 -6.74 -10.50
C VAL A 610 -8.60 -6.60 -10.80
N ARG A 611 -8.22 -6.56 -12.08
CA ARG A 611 -6.81 -6.38 -12.49
C ARG A 611 -6.25 -5.01 -12.09
N GLN A 612 -7.04 -3.95 -12.28
CA GLN A 612 -6.66 -2.61 -11.82
C GLN A 612 -6.55 -2.55 -10.28
N ALA A 613 -7.46 -3.21 -9.58
CA ALA A 613 -7.40 -3.31 -8.12
C ALA A 613 -6.11 -4.00 -7.64
N ARG A 614 -5.69 -5.09 -8.32
CA ARG A 614 -4.41 -5.77 -8.00
C ARG A 614 -3.18 -4.91 -8.33
N GLU A 615 -3.20 -4.16 -9.43
CA GLU A 615 -2.11 -3.24 -9.74
C GLU A 615 -2.01 -2.12 -8.70
N PHE A 616 -3.13 -1.55 -8.29
CA PHE A 616 -3.15 -0.59 -7.18
C PHE A 616 -2.63 -1.20 -5.87
N ALA A 617 -3.11 -2.40 -5.50
CA ALA A 617 -2.69 -3.10 -4.30
C ALA A 617 -1.18 -3.33 -4.23
N LYS A 618 -0.57 -3.77 -5.34
CA LYS A 618 0.89 -3.94 -5.48
C LYS A 618 1.68 -2.68 -5.12
N HIS A 619 1.14 -1.50 -5.41
CA HIS A 619 1.80 -0.23 -5.07
C HIS A 619 1.43 0.23 -3.66
N ALA A 620 0.21 -0.01 -3.20
CA ALA A 620 -0.23 0.30 -1.84
C ALA A 620 0.49 -0.58 -0.79
N GLU A 621 0.76 -1.84 -1.09
CA GLU A 621 1.57 -2.76 -0.26
C GLU A 621 2.97 -2.22 0.05
N LYS A 622 3.54 -1.37 -0.81
CA LYS A 622 4.84 -0.71 -0.56
C LYS A 622 4.78 0.32 0.58
N PHE A 623 3.59 0.81 0.92
CA PHE A 623 3.34 1.68 2.07
C PHE A 623 2.99 0.90 3.33
N GLU A 624 3.20 -0.42 3.34
CA GLU A 624 2.80 -1.30 4.45
C GLU A 624 1.28 -1.25 4.74
N ALA A 625 0.49 -0.86 3.72
CA ALA A 625 -0.96 -0.82 3.84
C ALA A 625 -1.52 -2.21 4.12
N SER A 626 -2.34 -2.32 5.16
CA SER A 626 -3.00 -3.59 5.48
C SER A 626 -4.00 -4.00 4.38
N TYR A 627 -4.35 -5.27 4.35
CA TYR A 627 -5.38 -5.78 3.45
C TYR A 627 -6.69 -4.99 3.58
N GLU A 628 -7.09 -4.67 4.82
CA GLU A 628 -8.30 -3.92 5.11
C GLU A 628 -8.22 -2.49 4.58
N GLN A 629 -7.07 -1.83 4.67
CA GLN A 629 -6.84 -0.50 4.12
C GLN A 629 -6.92 -0.51 2.58
N ILE A 630 -6.32 -1.51 1.94
CA ILE A 630 -6.38 -1.68 0.48
C ILE A 630 -7.82 -1.93 0.03
N LEU A 631 -8.53 -2.84 0.69
CA LEU A 631 -9.94 -3.14 0.38
C LEU A 631 -10.81 -1.90 0.57
N ASN A 632 -10.66 -1.19 1.68
CA ASN A 632 -11.36 0.07 1.97
C ASN A 632 -11.15 1.11 0.86
N SER A 633 -9.91 1.32 0.44
CA SER A 633 -9.57 2.23 -0.64
C SER A 633 -10.22 1.82 -1.97
N LEU A 634 -10.19 0.52 -2.30
CA LEU A 634 -10.83 0.00 -3.52
C LEU A 634 -12.35 0.14 -3.49
N VAL A 635 -12.98 -0.06 -2.34
CA VAL A 635 -14.41 0.20 -2.17
C VAL A 635 -14.71 1.67 -2.46
N LEU A 636 -13.94 2.61 -1.89
CA LEU A 636 -14.09 4.05 -2.14
C LEU A 636 -13.87 4.44 -3.60
N HIS A 637 -12.82 3.88 -4.23
CA HIS A 637 -12.37 4.34 -5.54
C HIS A 637 -13.08 3.67 -6.72
N LYS A 638 -13.52 2.40 -6.56
CA LYS A 638 -13.99 1.56 -7.66
C LYS A 638 -15.41 1.06 -7.51
N ILE A 639 -15.90 0.87 -6.28
CA ILE A 639 -17.21 0.28 -6.04
C ILE A 639 -18.25 1.35 -5.79
N LEU A 640 -18.10 2.18 -4.76
CA LEU A 640 -19.08 3.19 -4.39
C LEU A 640 -19.41 4.17 -5.53
N PRO A 641 -18.44 4.65 -6.35
CA PRO A 641 -18.74 5.56 -7.45
C PRO A 641 -19.67 5.01 -8.53
N LYS A 642 -19.83 3.67 -8.61
CA LYS A 642 -20.72 3.00 -9.55
C LYS A 642 -22.15 2.83 -9.01
N MET A 643 -22.40 3.17 -7.75
CA MET A 643 -23.71 3.01 -7.12
C MET A 643 -24.72 4.04 -7.65
N MET A 644 -25.52 3.60 -8.61
CA MET A 644 -26.63 4.36 -9.18
C MET A 644 -27.73 3.38 -9.60
N PHE A 645 -28.75 3.23 -8.77
CA PHE A 645 -29.87 2.31 -9.03
C PHE A 645 -31.10 2.66 -8.18
N ASP A 646 -32.24 2.09 -8.55
CA ASP A 646 -33.48 2.16 -7.79
C ASP A 646 -33.44 1.09 -6.69
N GLY A 647 -33.43 1.51 -5.42
CA GLY A 647 -33.39 0.65 -4.24
C GLY A 647 -34.69 -0.04 -3.95
N GLU A 648 -35.86 0.48 -4.41
CA GLU A 648 -37.16 -0.15 -4.26
C GLU A 648 -37.40 -1.30 -5.25
N LYS A 649 -36.52 -1.46 -6.24
CA LYS A 649 -36.64 -2.55 -7.21
C LYS A 649 -36.48 -3.89 -6.53
N GLU A 650 -37.49 -4.75 -6.65
CA GLU A 650 -37.51 -6.11 -6.12
C GLU A 650 -36.50 -7.00 -6.87
N LEU A 651 -35.81 -7.83 -6.13
CA LEU A 651 -34.93 -8.91 -6.60
C LEU A 651 -35.68 -10.24 -6.57
N ASP A 652 -36.47 -10.47 -5.47
CA ASP A 652 -37.34 -11.63 -5.25
C ASP A 652 -38.64 -11.19 -4.51
N GLU A 653 -39.57 -12.13 -4.28
CA GLU A 653 -40.77 -11.89 -3.47
C GLU A 653 -40.36 -11.40 -2.07
N ASP A 654 -40.72 -10.18 -1.72
CA ASP A 654 -40.42 -9.48 -0.45
C ASP A 654 -38.93 -9.11 -0.20
N TYR A 655 -38.05 -9.10 -1.22
CA TYR A 655 -36.66 -8.72 -1.07
C TYR A 655 -36.21 -7.71 -2.14
N ALA A 656 -35.96 -6.49 -1.74
CA ALA A 656 -35.59 -5.41 -2.64
C ALA A 656 -34.10 -5.08 -2.57
N LYS A 657 -33.61 -4.32 -3.53
CA LYS A 657 -32.19 -3.91 -3.59
C LYS A 657 -31.71 -3.13 -2.36
N LYS A 658 -32.60 -2.43 -1.65
CA LYS A 658 -32.28 -1.68 -0.43
C LYS A 658 -31.89 -2.59 0.74
N GLU A 659 -32.50 -3.78 0.85
CA GLU A 659 -32.17 -4.79 1.85
C GLU A 659 -30.76 -5.34 1.55
N LEU A 660 -30.49 -5.71 0.30
CA LEU A 660 -29.17 -6.18 -0.13
C LEU A 660 -28.09 -5.11 0.07
N LEU A 661 -28.40 -3.84 -0.18
CA LEU A 661 -27.47 -2.73 0.08
C LEU A 661 -27.14 -2.61 1.58
N SER A 662 -28.11 -2.86 2.44
CA SER A 662 -27.93 -2.86 3.90
C SER A 662 -27.06 -4.05 4.34
N GLU A 663 -27.26 -5.22 3.76
CA GLU A 663 -26.43 -6.40 4.00
C GLU A 663 -24.97 -6.18 3.52
N PHE A 664 -24.80 -5.57 2.35
CA PHE A 664 -23.49 -5.20 1.86
C PHE A 664 -22.76 -4.23 2.80
N ARG A 665 -23.50 -3.26 3.34
CA ARG A 665 -22.97 -2.34 4.36
C ARG A 665 -22.51 -3.08 5.61
N ASP A 666 -23.32 -4.04 6.09
CA ASP A 666 -23.00 -4.81 7.30
C ASP A 666 -21.81 -5.76 7.07
N TYR A 667 -21.75 -6.38 5.90
CA TYR A 667 -20.58 -7.15 5.47
C TYR A 667 -19.31 -6.32 5.48
N LEU A 668 -19.30 -5.15 4.83
CA LEU A 668 -18.16 -4.25 4.84
C LEU A 668 -17.81 -3.77 6.26
N GLY A 669 -18.83 -3.52 7.10
CA GLY A 669 -18.64 -3.15 8.49
C GLY A 669 -17.92 -4.21 9.31
N SER A 670 -18.14 -5.49 9.03
CA SER A 670 -17.44 -6.59 9.69
C SER A 670 -16.03 -6.80 9.16
N GLU A 671 -15.84 -6.74 7.83
CA GLU A 671 -14.52 -6.91 7.19
C GLU A 671 -13.55 -5.77 7.53
N LEU A 672 -14.06 -4.56 7.69
CA LEU A 672 -13.27 -3.34 7.88
C LEU A 672 -13.35 -2.78 9.31
N ASP A 673 -13.81 -3.55 10.30
CA ASP A 673 -14.01 -3.10 11.69
C ASP A 673 -12.72 -2.55 12.31
N SER A 674 -11.57 -3.11 11.96
CA SER A 674 -10.25 -2.65 12.39
C SER A 674 -9.94 -1.19 12.01
N LEU A 675 -10.56 -0.68 10.94
CA LEU A 675 -10.33 0.68 10.43
C LEU A 675 -11.28 1.72 11.05
N ARG A 676 -12.35 1.30 11.72
CA ARG A 676 -13.44 2.15 12.19
C ARG A 676 -12.98 3.33 13.05
N ASN A 677 -11.91 3.14 13.84
CA ASN A 677 -11.40 4.13 14.78
C ASN A 677 -10.03 4.71 14.38
N LEU A 678 -9.54 4.35 13.19
CA LEU A 678 -8.28 4.90 12.69
C LEU A 678 -8.48 6.33 12.20
N LYS A 679 -7.69 7.24 12.74
CA LYS A 679 -7.66 8.65 12.32
C LYS A 679 -6.94 8.79 10.97
N GLY A 680 -7.31 9.80 10.22
CA GLY A 680 -6.66 10.13 8.95
C GLY A 680 -7.07 9.25 7.74
N ILE A 681 -7.90 8.22 7.94
CA ILE A 681 -8.40 7.33 6.87
C ILE A 681 -9.85 7.66 6.55
N ASP A 682 -10.17 7.81 5.28
CA ASP A 682 -11.55 7.89 4.81
C ASP A 682 -12.18 6.49 4.87
N TYR A 683 -13.20 6.32 5.69
CA TYR A 683 -13.81 5.02 5.95
C TYR A 683 -14.97 4.75 4.98
N SER A 684 -14.85 3.71 4.16
CA SER A 684 -15.82 3.40 3.09
C SER A 684 -17.22 3.09 3.61
N VAL A 685 -17.32 2.48 4.80
CA VAL A 685 -18.63 2.18 5.42
C VAL A 685 -19.35 3.47 5.83
N ALA A 686 -18.64 4.47 6.34
CA ALA A 686 -19.22 5.77 6.66
C ALA A 686 -19.73 6.49 5.39
N GLU A 687 -18.98 6.36 4.28
CA GLU A 687 -19.41 6.92 3.00
C GLU A 687 -20.63 6.16 2.45
N LEU A 688 -20.68 4.84 2.61
CA LEU A 688 -21.85 4.03 2.26
C LEU A 688 -23.07 4.38 3.13
N ASP A 689 -22.87 4.61 4.44
CA ASP A 689 -23.91 5.10 5.35
C ASP A 689 -24.51 6.43 4.87
N ARG A 690 -23.65 7.34 4.37
CA ARG A 690 -24.07 8.61 3.75
C ARG A 690 -24.94 8.36 2.51
N VAL A 691 -24.52 7.46 1.63
CA VAL A 691 -25.28 7.10 0.42
C VAL A 691 -26.64 6.51 0.78
N ILE A 692 -26.68 5.62 1.77
CA ILE A 692 -27.93 5.01 2.26
C ILE A 692 -28.84 6.08 2.89
N ALA A 693 -28.30 6.99 3.68
CA ALA A 693 -29.07 8.07 4.30
C ALA A 693 -29.69 9.00 3.24
N ASN A 694 -28.91 9.36 2.22
CA ASN A 694 -29.40 10.16 1.10
C ASN A 694 -30.47 9.41 0.29
N ALA A 695 -30.29 8.11 0.05
CA ALA A 695 -31.27 7.28 -0.64
C ALA A 695 -32.59 7.20 0.14
N LYS A 696 -32.54 7.02 1.46
CA LYS A 696 -33.73 7.04 2.33
C LYS A 696 -34.50 8.37 2.26
N ALA A 697 -33.78 9.47 2.15
CA ALA A 697 -34.39 10.81 2.01
C ALA A 697 -34.95 11.07 0.61
N ASN A 698 -34.57 10.25 -0.40
CA ASN A 698 -34.96 10.41 -1.80
C ASN A 698 -35.60 9.14 -2.36
N ASP A 699 -36.63 8.63 -1.66
CA ASP A 699 -37.45 7.48 -2.07
C ASP A 699 -36.64 6.26 -2.54
N TRP A 700 -35.52 5.98 -1.85
CA TRP A 700 -34.59 4.91 -2.14
C TRP A 700 -33.91 4.95 -3.53
N VAL A 701 -33.88 6.13 -4.18
CA VAL A 701 -33.05 6.32 -5.35
C VAL A 701 -31.59 6.41 -4.88
N VAL A 702 -30.87 5.32 -5.06
CA VAL A 702 -29.45 5.25 -4.68
C VAL A 702 -28.62 5.98 -5.73
N ASN A 703 -27.89 7.00 -5.31
CA ASN A 703 -26.93 7.70 -6.13
C ASN A 703 -25.74 8.15 -5.24
N TYR A 704 -24.54 7.71 -5.63
CA TYR A 704 -23.32 8.05 -4.89
C TYR A 704 -22.94 9.54 -4.98
N TRP A 705 -23.21 10.17 -6.12
CA TRP A 705 -22.66 11.47 -6.49
C TRP A 705 -23.26 12.67 -5.75
N PRO A 706 -24.58 12.83 -5.61
CA PRO A 706 -25.15 13.93 -4.85
C PRO A 706 -24.78 13.90 -3.37
N ARG A 707 -24.77 15.08 -2.78
CA ARG A 707 -24.61 15.22 -1.32
C ARG A 707 -25.88 14.91 -0.56
#